data_748ff4298cd23c9446ede9fd8977b429
#
_entry.id   748ff4298cd23c9446ede9fd8977b429
#
_cell.length_a   1.000
_cell.length_b   1.000
_cell.length_c   1.000
_cell.angle_alpha   90.00
_cell.angle_beta   90.00
_cell.angle_gamma   90.00
#
_symmetry.space_group_name_H-M   'P 1'
#
loop_
_entity.id
_entity.type
_entity.pdbx_description
1 polymer ?
#
loop_
_entity_poly.entity_id
_entity_poly.type
_entity_poly.pdbx_seq_one_letter_code
_entity_poly.pdbx_strand_id
1 'polypeptide(L)'
;VKLAEGAVGADFLFNTDDEDNLIMMAQSMPENVNQIKLKAGRMPEKANECLADPDMYSKDDIGSTIKLSKDNSEQTFDTFAYDEYTIVGLAYSVLYINMERGSSTLGNGSVKGYIYIPMDGFSTDYYTDIYVCVDSEGYVYSDEYEQSTRKYVDGLEKFMSERAVIRRDAIIDDAMSQLDDAKKQYEDVKTQYDAAKAEYDAGYAEYVQKKSDTEAQLEQARKEIENAERMMGDSSVIDQKQAELDAAKAELDKGQAEYERGLKQFNAKAKLAYGAVDEQIAYYENRIIDKQNDIAAQNAEIESLNAQLAEAQANGDILKARLIEWKIKTANDRISRDNADIERYNERLEVHRQKRAEVDAELEPYRKQLEDAKAQLDAGYAQIESGQAELDAAREMISSGGAKLEAAKKQYEQGKAEAERGFAEAEKELASGKAQLDAAKAELDKGAAELDSAEKQIKNINHADTYVLDRDTNAGYVCFESDTNVVQSVASVFPVFFFLVAALVCLTTMTRMIADQRTQIGIMKALGYSSGAIIGKYMFYSGSATVLGCIFGIAAGSFAFPAVVWFGYGLIYNLSGLTFIMDWPLAAGITAANLAVTLLVTWYCCAKELKCAPAELIRPKAPEAGKRILLERIPVVWNDMSFMQKVSARNIMRYKKRIFMMLLGIGGCTALVLTALGLNDTIQNVVTRQYDDIILYDYEITMAYDMNEEEQEIFFRDAGDDIKDAVFLYRGLAEVSGSDAIKSATLTVTDGKKLCKYIDLSYDGEPIDYPGRGEAAINYNLARQLGGIEVGDEIKLTTSEKKELTVTVSALFDNYVDSFVFISPETCEEQLGEVPEYKSALANAPDGADVNRCAEALTHDVDGVRGVTLSTDIKERMSSMLDGLLVVVAAIILCAGLLAFIVLYNLTNINISERIREIATLKVLGFYPNEAAHYVFRENLILTGAGAVFGLGLGVALHAFVMNAIKVDMMYFKPHISFLSFAVSIVITFVFAMIVNAIMRRRIDNIDMAGALKSIE
;
A
#
# COMPACT_ATOMS: atom_id res chain seq x y z
N VAL A 1 17.07 -0.09 -26.69
CA VAL A 1 17.35 0.74 -25.50
C VAL A 1 18.13 1.96 -25.96
N LYS A 2 17.63 3.17 -25.64
CA LYS A 2 18.31 4.45 -25.91
C LYS A 2 19.28 4.81 -24.80
N LEU A 3 18.85 4.61 -23.56
CA LEU A 3 19.58 4.95 -22.37
C LEU A 3 19.18 3.99 -21.24
N ALA A 4 20.11 3.65 -20.37
CA ALA A 4 19.86 2.97 -19.12
C ALA A 4 20.63 3.68 -18.01
N GLU A 5 19.97 3.92 -16.89
CA GLU A 5 20.50 4.64 -15.73
C GLU A 5 20.18 3.89 -14.46
N GLY A 6 21.21 3.61 -13.66
CA GLY A 6 21.03 2.96 -12.35
C GLY A 6 20.64 3.97 -11.28
N ALA A 7 19.74 3.60 -10.41
CA ALA A 7 19.28 4.40 -9.30
C ALA A 7 19.31 3.58 -8.00
N VAL A 8 19.35 4.30 -6.88
CA VAL A 8 19.17 3.71 -5.54
C VAL A 8 17.93 4.31 -4.92
N GLY A 9 17.02 3.43 -4.50
CA GLY A 9 15.83 3.76 -3.73
C GLY A 9 15.83 2.98 -2.42
N ALA A 10 15.45 3.64 -1.33
CA ALA A 10 15.34 3.01 -0.02
C ALA A 10 14.28 3.69 0.84
N ASP A 11 13.47 2.89 1.51
CA ASP A 11 12.50 3.36 2.48
C ASP A 11 13.15 3.50 3.84
N PHE A 12 12.68 4.48 4.61
CA PHE A 12 13.10 4.63 6.00
C PHE A 12 12.00 5.27 6.85
N LEU A 13 12.02 4.96 8.15
CA LEU A 13 11.17 5.58 9.14
C LEU A 13 11.77 6.93 9.58
N PHE A 14 10.92 7.93 9.68
CA PHE A 14 11.28 9.25 10.20
C PHE A 14 10.19 9.79 11.11
N ASN A 15 10.52 10.78 11.95
CA ASN A 15 9.60 11.37 12.89
C ASN A 15 9.38 12.84 12.54
N THR A 16 8.15 13.32 12.75
CA THR A 16 7.79 14.73 12.74
C THR A 16 7.49 15.22 14.15
N ASP A 17 7.15 16.50 14.32
CA ASP A 17 6.76 17.05 15.64
C ASP A 17 5.41 16.46 16.15
N ASP A 18 4.55 15.97 15.24
CA ASP A 18 3.19 15.52 15.53
C ASP A 18 3.02 14.00 15.43
N GLU A 19 3.82 13.31 14.62
CA GLU A 19 3.70 11.87 14.33
C GLU A 19 5.07 11.19 14.33
N ASP A 20 5.15 10.00 14.91
CA ASP A 20 6.34 9.15 14.96
C ASP A 20 6.26 8.04 13.87
N ASN A 21 7.42 7.56 13.44
CA ASN A 21 7.58 6.40 12.55
C ASN A 21 6.83 6.47 11.19
N LEU A 22 6.77 7.67 10.62
CA LEU A 22 6.30 7.85 9.25
C LEU A 22 7.30 7.29 8.24
N ILE A 23 6.81 6.83 7.09
CA ILE A 23 7.65 6.24 6.05
C ILE A 23 7.98 7.26 4.97
N MET A 24 9.28 7.41 4.69
CA MET A 24 9.80 8.25 3.60
C MET A 24 10.55 7.39 2.59
N MET A 25 10.34 7.66 1.30
CA MET A 25 11.10 7.07 0.22
C MET A 25 12.28 7.99 -0.14
N ALA A 26 13.51 7.52 0.02
CA ALA A 26 14.67 8.20 -0.51
C ALA A 26 15.02 7.66 -1.90
N GLN A 27 15.27 8.57 -2.84
CA GLN A 27 15.68 8.26 -4.21
C GLN A 27 17.00 8.96 -4.52
N SER A 28 17.85 8.29 -5.29
CA SER A 28 19.06 8.95 -5.82
C SER A 28 18.71 10.01 -6.86
N MET A 29 19.51 11.10 -6.90
CA MET A 29 19.33 12.16 -7.89
C MET A 29 19.47 11.62 -9.32
N PRO A 30 18.48 11.82 -10.20
CA PRO A 30 18.56 11.38 -11.58
C PRO A 30 19.51 12.27 -12.40
N GLU A 31 20.30 11.67 -13.30
CA GLU A 31 21.18 12.39 -14.21
C GLU A 31 20.52 12.71 -15.56
N ASN A 32 19.91 11.71 -16.19
CA ASN A 32 19.36 11.81 -17.55
C ASN A 32 17.92 11.30 -17.67
N VAL A 33 17.54 10.30 -16.88
CA VAL A 33 16.21 9.69 -16.89
C VAL A 33 15.42 10.19 -15.67
N ASN A 34 14.08 10.28 -15.78
CA ASN A 34 13.21 10.71 -14.69
C ASN A 34 13.57 12.07 -14.07
N GLN A 35 13.88 13.05 -14.93
CA GLN A 35 14.27 14.40 -14.52
C GLN A 35 13.26 15.05 -13.58
N ILE A 36 13.74 15.56 -12.47
CA ILE A 36 12.95 16.24 -11.45
C ILE A 36 12.77 17.72 -11.80
N LYS A 37 11.67 18.31 -11.35
CA LYS A 37 11.37 19.73 -11.55
C LYS A 37 11.39 20.48 -10.22
N LEU A 38 12.38 21.34 -10.04
CA LEU A 38 12.50 22.17 -8.85
C LEU A 38 11.31 23.15 -8.75
N LYS A 39 10.60 23.10 -7.59
CA LYS A 39 9.48 24.01 -7.23
C LYS A 39 9.99 25.22 -6.45
N ALA A 40 10.94 24.99 -5.54
CA ALA A 40 11.51 26.03 -4.69
C ALA A 40 12.91 25.63 -4.19
N GLY A 41 13.72 26.59 -3.76
CA GLY A 41 15.04 26.34 -3.23
C GLY A 41 16.10 26.15 -4.32
N ARG A 42 17.07 25.27 -4.09
CA ARG A 42 18.19 24.96 -5.00
C ARG A 42 18.43 23.45 -5.06
N MET A 43 19.22 23.01 -6.02
CA MET A 43 19.72 21.63 -6.10
C MET A 43 20.72 21.34 -4.98
N PRO A 44 20.80 20.08 -4.47
CA PRO A 44 21.78 19.64 -3.49
C PRO A 44 23.22 19.79 -4.02
N GLU A 45 24.10 20.30 -3.19
CA GLU A 45 25.55 20.44 -3.46
C GLU A 45 26.40 19.49 -2.59
N LYS A 46 25.82 18.98 -1.50
CA LYS A 46 26.49 18.08 -0.55
C LYS A 46 25.71 16.78 -0.44
N ALA A 47 26.40 15.72 -0.07
CA ALA A 47 25.81 14.39 0.08
C ALA A 47 24.71 14.29 1.16
N ASN A 48 24.75 15.15 2.18
CA ASN A 48 23.75 15.24 3.24
C ASN A 48 22.67 16.31 2.99
N GLU A 49 22.52 16.80 1.77
CA GLU A 49 21.44 17.69 1.36
C GLU A 49 20.40 16.91 0.54
N CYS A 50 19.13 17.30 0.65
CA CYS A 50 18.05 16.65 -0.10
C CYS A 50 17.10 17.66 -0.74
N LEU A 51 16.39 17.18 -1.76
CA LEU A 51 15.15 17.79 -2.25
C LEU A 51 13.98 16.99 -1.64
N ALA A 52 13.01 17.69 -1.10
CA ALA A 52 11.85 17.07 -0.47
C ALA A 52 10.58 17.19 -1.32
N ASP A 53 9.61 16.31 -1.02
CA ASP A 53 8.30 16.28 -1.62
C ASP A 53 7.55 17.61 -1.37
N PRO A 54 7.12 18.33 -2.40
CA PRO A 54 6.45 19.61 -2.27
C PRO A 54 4.99 19.50 -1.77
N ASP A 55 4.43 18.31 -1.66
CA ASP A 55 3.08 18.11 -1.13
C ASP A 55 3.13 17.90 0.40
N MET A 56 4.28 17.41 0.90
CA MET A 56 4.51 17.23 2.33
C MET A 56 5.19 18.44 2.97
N TYR A 57 6.11 19.09 2.26
CA TYR A 57 6.92 20.19 2.77
C TYR A 57 6.61 21.50 2.04
N SER A 58 6.66 22.60 2.77
CA SER A 58 6.46 23.96 2.30
C SER A 58 7.79 24.70 2.07
N LYS A 59 7.73 25.90 1.52
CA LYS A 59 8.93 26.76 1.37
C LYS A 59 9.56 27.15 2.71
N ASP A 60 8.77 27.15 3.77
CA ASP A 60 9.24 27.55 5.10
C ASP A 60 10.07 26.43 5.75
N ASP A 61 9.96 25.20 5.25
CA ASP A 61 10.71 24.04 5.73
C ASP A 61 12.11 23.90 5.07
N ILE A 62 12.41 24.77 4.09
CA ILE A 62 13.76 24.79 3.48
C ILE A 62 14.78 25.24 4.51
N GLY A 63 15.73 24.37 4.83
CA GLY A 63 16.75 24.53 5.87
C GLY A 63 16.51 23.65 7.09
N SER A 64 15.35 23.01 7.22
CA SER A 64 15.10 21.97 8.22
C SER A 64 15.80 20.66 7.86
N THR A 65 15.82 19.72 8.79
CA THR A 65 16.46 18.40 8.59
C THR A 65 15.44 17.28 8.76
N ILE A 66 15.53 16.30 7.90
CA ILE A 66 14.82 15.02 8.03
C ILE A 66 15.79 14.04 8.67
N LYS A 67 15.37 13.41 9.78
CA LYS A 67 16.19 12.45 10.54
C LYS A 67 15.61 11.05 10.41
N LEU A 68 16.50 10.07 10.24
CA LEU A 68 16.11 8.67 10.36
C LEU A 68 15.66 8.38 11.80
N SER A 69 14.49 7.73 11.95
CA SER A 69 14.02 7.27 13.25
C SER A 69 15.00 6.22 13.82
N LYS A 70 15.08 6.16 15.15
CA LYS A 70 15.89 5.14 15.84
C LYS A 70 15.32 3.73 15.70
N ASP A 71 14.06 3.64 15.31
CA ASP A 71 13.33 2.38 15.13
C ASP A 71 13.59 1.73 13.77
N ASN A 72 14.41 2.37 12.90
CA ASN A 72 14.91 1.74 11.69
C ASN A 72 15.82 0.56 11.99
N SER A 73 15.80 -0.44 11.12
CA SER A 73 16.70 -1.59 11.18
C SER A 73 18.17 -1.19 10.96
N GLU A 74 19.11 -2.01 11.44
CA GLU A 74 20.55 -1.82 11.13
C GLU A 74 20.79 -1.78 9.61
N GLN A 75 20.10 -2.62 8.85
CA GLN A 75 20.19 -2.65 7.40
C GLN A 75 19.78 -1.30 6.77
N THR A 76 18.73 -0.68 7.28
CA THR A 76 18.32 0.66 6.85
C THR A 76 19.42 1.69 7.14
N PHE A 77 20.00 1.68 8.34
CA PHE A 77 21.10 2.58 8.66
C PHE A 77 22.36 2.33 7.82
N ASP A 78 22.63 1.07 7.47
CA ASP A 78 23.77 0.73 6.60
C ASP A 78 23.56 1.19 5.15
N THR A 79 22.31 1.42 4.74
CA THR A 79 21.97 1.92 3.39
C THR A 79 22.26 3.40 3.20
N PHE A 80 22.16 4.19 4.29
CA PHE A 80 22.34 5.64 4.24
C PHE A 80 23.72 6.06 4.75
N ALA A 81 24.32 7.03 4.05
CA ALA A 81 25.62 7.56 4.49
C ALA A 81 25.52 8.53 5.69
N TYR A 82 24.32 9.07 5.95
CA TYR A 82 24.05 10.03 7.01
C TYR A 82 22.76 9.69 7.73
N ASP A 83 22.67 10.03 9.02
CA ASP A 83 21.46 9.85 9.84
C ASP A 83 20.46 11.00 9.67
N GLU A 84 20.88 12.10 9.02
CA GLU A 84 20.03 13.28 8.78
C GLU A 84 20.36 13.96 7.46
N TYR A 85 19.35 14.45 6.79
CA TYR A 85 19.44 15.17 5.52
C TYR A 85 18.78 16.53 5.63
N THR A 86 19.46 17.58 5.13
CA THR A 86 18.97 18.96 5.16
C THR A 86 18.16 19.24 3.90
N ILE A 87 16.93 19.71 4.04
CA ILE A 87 16.08 20.13 2.91
C ILE A 87 16.67 21.42 2.32
N VAL A 88 17.14 21.38 1.09
CA VAL A 88 17.65 22.56 0.38
C VAL A 88 16.74 23.03 -0.75
N GLY A 89 15.74 22.23 -1.10
CA GLY A 89 14.74 22.58 -2.08
C GLY A 89 13.58 21.62 -2.10
N LEU A 90 12.55 21.97 -2.85
CA LEU A 90 11.35 21.16 -3.08
C LEU A 90 11.27 20.88 -4.57
N ALA A 91 11.00 19.63 -4.94
CA ALA A 91 10.96 19.22 -6.34
C ALA A 91 9.87 18.20 -6.64
N TYR A 92 9.19 18.37 -7.75
CA TYR A 92 8.27 17.39 -8.31
C TYR A 92 9.02 16.25 -8.99
N SER A 93 8.53 15.05 -8.81
CA SER A 93 9.05 13.84 -9.42
C SER A 93 8.09 13.31 -10.49
N VAL A 94 8.60 12.80 -11.59
CA VAL A 94 7.82 12.09 -12.61
C VAL A 94 7.43 10.67 -12.17
N LEU A 95 8.10 10.13 -11.16
CA LEU A 95 7.75 8.82 -10.56
C LEU A 95 6.51 8.90 -9.67
N TYR A 96 6.20 10.10 -9.15
CA TYR A 96 5.11 10.36 -8.21
C TYR A 96 4.20 11.46 -8.73
N ILE A 97 3.49 11.17 -9.83
CA ILE A 97 2.60 12.16 -10.46
C ILE A 97 1.28 12.36 -9.72
N ASN A 98 0.84 11.43 -8.89
CA ASN A 98 -0.32 11.57 -7.99
C ASN A 98 0.13 11.79 -6.53
N MET A 99 -0.82 11.95 -5.62
CA MET A 99 -0.54 12.08 -4.19
C MET A 99 -0.13 10.75 -3.53
N GLU A 100 -0.34 9.65 -4.20
CA GLU A 100 0.07 8.34 -3.73
C GLU A 100 1.58 8.16 -3.94
N ARG A 101 2.29 7.81 -2.87
CA ARG A 101 3.76 7.64 -2.87
C ARG A 101 4.18 6.18 -2.88
N GLY A 102 3.22 5.26 -2.95
CA GLY A 102 3.45 3.84 -2.94
C GLY A 102 3.30 3.20 -1.57
N SER A 103 3.63 1.93 -1.52
CA SER A 103 3.62 1.11 -0.30
C SER A 103 5.04 0.70 0.06
N SER A 104 5.28 0.48 1.34
CA SER A 104 6.53 0.01 1.91
C SER A 104 6.29 -1.24 2.75
N THR A 105 7.34 -1.97 3.02
CA THR A 105 7.33 -3.06 4.02
C THR A 105 7.66 -2.57 5.43
N LEU A 106 7.82 -1.27 5.63
CA LEU A 106 8.09 -0.66 6.92
C LEU A 106 6.81 -0.11 7.56
N GLY A 107 6.81 0.03 8.88
CA GLY A 107 5.75 0.68 9.66
C GLY A 107 4.34 0.24 9.27
N ASN A 108 3.46 1.18 9.02
CA ASN A 108 2.07 0.93 8.58
C ASN A 108 1.92 0.69 7.07
N GLY A 109 3.01 0.52 6.34
CA GLY A 109 3.00 0.23 4.91
C GLY A 109 2.69 1.41 3.98
N SER A 110 2.40 2.61 4.50
CA SER A 110 2.03 3.77 3.71
C SER A 110 3.16 4.79 3.60
N VAL A 111 3.77 4.93 2.42
CA VAL A 111 4.77 5.97 2.16
C VAL A 111 4.10 7.34 2.16
N LYS A 112 4.57 8.25 3.00
CA LYS A 112 3.99 9.60 3.16
C LYS A 112 4.60 10.64 2.22
N GLY A 113 5.85 10.46 1.83
CA GLY A 113 6.56 11.39 0.97
C GLY A 113 7.85 10.80 0.41
N TYR A 114 8.53 11.60 -0.39
CA TYR A 114 9.84 11.22 -0.94
C TYR A 114 10.88 12.31 -0.75
N ILE A 115 12.13 11.89 -0.76
CA ILE A 115 13.29 12.78 -0.86
C ILE A 115 14.22 12.33 -1.97
N TYR A 116 14.86 13.28 -2.62
CA TYR A 116 15.97 13.02 -3.55
C TYR A 116 17.28 13.43 -2.88
N ILE A 117 18.22 12.50 -2.81
CA ILE A 117 19.55 12.73 -2.26
C ILE A 117 20.63 12.41 -3.31
N PRO A 118 21.80 13.08 -3.27
CA PRO A 118 22.89 12.71 -4.14
C PRO A 118 23.31 11.26 -3.95
N MET A 119 23.83 10.61 -4.97
CA MET A 119 24.29 9.22 -4.90
C MET A 119 25.27 8.97 -3.76
N ASP A 120 26.16 9.92 -3.47
CA ASP A 120 27.10 9.88 -2.34
C ASP A 120 26.40 9.96 -0.96
N GLY A 121 25.08 10.20 -0.93
CA GLY A 121 24.26 10.14 0.26
C GLY A 121 23.86 8.71 0.66
N PHE A 122 23.99 7.74 -0.25
CA PHE A 122 23.81 6.31 0.02
C PHE A 122 25.16 5.64 0.31
N SER A 123 25.13 4.60 1.13
CA SER A 123 26.31 3.76 1.44
C SER A 123 26.40 2.49 0.60
N THR A 124 25.37 2.20 -0.21
CA THR A 124 25.32 1.01 -1.04
C THR A 124 26.26 1.09 -2.24
N ASP A 125 26.81 -0.03 -2.66
CA ASP A 125 27.65 -0.17 -3.84
C ASP A 125 26.93 -0.87 -5.02
N TYR A 126 25.59 -0.99 -4.93
CA TYR A 126 24.71 -1.56 -5.95
C TYR A 126 23.53 -0.62 -6.21
N TYR A 127 22.93 -0.77 -7.38
CA TYR A 127 21.67 -0.11 -7.73
C TYR A 127 20.50 -0.98 -7.31
N THR A 128 19.44 -0.35 -6.78
CA THR A 128 18.17 -1.02 -6.49
C THR A 128 17.28 -1.07 -7.74
N ASP A 129 17.41 -0.04 -8.60
CA ASP A 129 16.60 0.13 -9.79
C ASP A 129 17.47 0.45 -11.00
N ILE A 130 17.03 0.03 -12.18
CA ILE A 130 17.64 0.43 -13.46
C ILE A 130 16.52 0.96 -14.34
N TYR A 131 16.51 2.27 -14.57
CA TYR A 131 15.58 2.92 -15.46
C TYR A 131 16.05 2.82 -16.91
N VAL A 132 15.17 2.36 -17.80
CA VAL A 132 15.49 2.09 -19.18
C VAL A 132 14.61 2.91 -20.10
N CYS A 133 15.22 3.77 -20.92
CA CYS A 133 14.55 4.46 -22.01
C CYS A 133 14.59 3.62 -23.28
N VAL A 134 13.42 3.36 -23.84
CA VAL A 134 13.28 2.64 -25.12
C VAL A 134 12.87 3.57 -26.26
N ASP A 135 13.01 3.13 -27.49
CA ASP A 135 12.55 3.84 -28.67
C ASP A 135 11.09 3.45 -28.96
N SER A 136 10.17 4.08 -28.24
CA SER A 136 8.74 3.83 -28.40
C SER A 136 8.14 4.72 -29.51
N GLU A 137 7.14 4.20 -30.19
CA GLU A 137 6.31 4.91 -31.16
C GLU A 137 5.01 5.36 -30.48
N GLY A 138 4.45 6.50 -30.89
CA GLY A 138 3.19 7.01 -30.34
C GLY A 138 3.34 7.80 -29.04
N TYR A 139 2.21 8.18 -28.47
CA TYR A 139 2.13 8.87 -27.17
C TYR A 139 1.82 7.84 -26.06
N VAL A 140 2.22 8.14 -24.84
CA VAL A 140 1.82 7.38 -23.64
C VAL A 140 0.30 7.16 -23.66
N TYR A 141 -0.16 5.96 -23.32
CA TYR A 141 -1.55 5.49 -23.41
C TYR A 141 -2.11 5.29 -24.83
N SER A 142 -1.29 5.30 -25.89
CA SER A 142 -1.74 4.90 -27.21
C SER A 142 -1.42 3.44 -27.50
N ASP A 143 -2.27 2.77 -28.30
CA ASP A 143 -2.05 1.38 -28.72
C ASP A 143 -0.68 1.19 -29.41
N GLU A 144 -0.20 2.21 -30.13
CA GLU A 144 1.12 2.19 -30.77
C GLU A 144 2.24 2.20 -29.74
N TYR A 145 2.08 2.98 -28.66
CA TYR A 145 3.04 3.02 -27.56
C TYR A 145 3.10 1.69 -26.85
N GLU A 146 1.96 1.12 -26.43
CA GLU A 146 1.89 -0.17 -25.75
C GLU A 146 2.51 -1.31 -26.58
N GLN A 147 2.17 -1.41 -27.86
CA GLN A 147 2.71 -2.45 -28.74
C GLN A 147 4.21 -2.28 -28.96
N SER A 148 4.71 -1.04 -29.05
CA SER A 148 6.14 -0.79 -29.23
C SER A 148 6.95 -1.05 -27.97
N THR A 149 6.44 -0.72 -26.78
CA THR A 149 7.11 -0.94 -25.48
C THR A 149 7.06 -2.40 -25.06
N ARG A 150 5.94 -3.11 -25.23
CA ARG A 150 5.78 -4.51 -24.87
C ARG A 150 6.85 -5.41 -25.47
N LYS A 151 7.26 -5.15 -26.70
CA LYS A 151 8.37 -5.87 -27.33
C LYS A 151 9.69 -5.72 -26.59
N TYR A 152 9.93 -4.55 -26.00
CA TYR A 152 11.15 -4.31 -25.22
C TYR A 152 11.02 -4.93 -23.83
N VAL A 153 9.84 -4.89 -23.22
CA VAL A 153 9.56 -5.53 -21.93
C VAL A 153 9.81 -7.02 -22.03
N ASP A 154 9.21 -7.73 -23.01
CA ASP A 154 9.41 -9.17 -23.23
C ASP A 154 10.92 -9.52 -23.44
N GLY A 155 11.62 -8.65 -24.18
CA GLY A 155 13.05 -8.82 -24.42
C GLY A 155 13.92 -8.62 -23.19
N LEU A 156 13.58 -7.64 -22.36
CA LEU A 156 14.28 -7.36 -21.11
C LEU A 156 13.97 -8.41 -20.05
N GLU A 157 12.73 -8.89 -19.91
CA GLU A 157 12.37 -9.98 -19.00
C GLU A 157 13.20 -11.22 -19.26
N LYS A 158 13.28 -11.63 -20.52
CA LYS A 158 14.13 -12.76 -20.91
C LYS A 158 15.61 -12.52 -20.58
N PHE A 159 16.12 -11.35 -20.90
CA PHE A 159 17.52 -10.98 -20.61
C PHE A 159 17.78 -10.98 -19.10
N MET A 160 16.88 -10.38 -18.30
CA MET A 160 17.04 -10.29 -16.85
C MET A 160 16.93 -11.67 -16.20
N SER A 161 16.00 -12.53 -16.64
CA SER A 161 15.87 -13.90 -16.17
C SER A 161 17.15 -14.71 -16.44
N GLU A 162 17.75 -14.60 -17.64
CA GLU A 162 19.04 -15.22 -17.94
C GLU A 162 20.17 -14.68 -17.05
N ARG A 163 20.16 -13.36 -16.77
CA ARG A 163 21.16 -12.74 -15.86
C ARG A 163 20.97 -13.14 -14.41
N ALA A 164 19.73 -13.28 -13.93
CA ALA A 164 19.43 -13.74 -12.59
C ALA A 164 19.99 -15.16 -12.32
N VAL A 165 19.84 -16.08 -13.28
CA VAL A 165 20.45 -17.41 -13.19
C VAL A 165 21.98 -17.34 -13.12
N ILE A 166 22.62 -16.54 -13.99
CA ILE A 166 24.08 -16.37 -13.97
C ILE A 166 24.54 -15.75 -12.64
N ARG A 167 23.81 -14.79 -12.11
CA ARG A 167 24.13 -14.14 -10.84
C ARG A 167 23.98 -15.11 -9.67
N ARG A 168 22.89 -15.88 -9.63
CA ARG A 168 22.69 -16.93 -8.64
C ARG A 168 23.83 -17.93 -8.65
N ASP A 169 24.18 -18.44 -9.83
CA ASP A 169 25.24 -19.42 -9.96
C ASP A 169 26.59 -18.86 -9.47
N ALA A 170 26.88 -17.59 -9.78
CA ALA A 170 28.08 -16.91 -9.27
C ALA A 170 28.08 -16.75 -7.73
N ILE A 171 26.91 -16.45 -7.15
CA ILE A 171 26.76 -16.34 -5.68
C ILE A 171 26.94 -17.72 -5.03
N ILE A 172 26.33 -18.78 -5.62
CA ILE A 172 26.48 -20.14 -5.12
C ILE A 172 27.94 -20.60 -5.22
N ASP A 173 28.62 -20.33 -6.33
CA ASP A 173 30.02 -20.69 -6.51
C ASP A 173 30.93 -20.02 -5.48
N ASP A 174 30.71 -18.73 -5.22
CA ASP A 174 31.47 -17.99 -4.19
C ASP A 174 31.17 -18.52 -2.78
N ALA A 175 29.91 -18.70 -2.44
CA ALA A 175 29.47 -19.23 -1.15
C ALA A 175 29.99 -20.68 -0.92
N MET A 176 29.96 -21.52 -1.95
CA MET A 176 30.52 -22.87 -1.90
C MET A 176 32.04 -22.87 -1.69
N SER A 177 32.74 -21.92 -2.32
CA SER A 177 34.18 -21.74 -2.09
C SER A 177 34.49 -21.37 -0.66
N GLN A 178 33.72 -20.45 -0.08
CA GLN A 178 33.85 -20.04 1.33
C GLN A 178 33.51 -21.19 2.28
N LEU A 179 32.46 -21.95 1.98
CA LEU A 179 32.06 -23.13 2.74
C LEU A 179 33.15 -24.20 2.71
N ASP A 180 33.78 -24.46 1.55
CA ASP A 180 34.87 -25.44 1.42
C ASP A 180 36.11 -25.05 2.22
N ASP A 181 36.43 -23.75 2.25
CA ASP A 181 37.53 -23.25 3.08
C ASP A 181 37.22 -23.36 4.58
N ALA A 182 35.96 -23.03 4.97
CA ALA A 182 35.50 -23.22 6.35
C ALA A 182 35.49 -24.71 6.76
N LYS A 183 35.08 -25.64 5.87
CA LYS A 183 35.14 -27.07 6.10
C LYS A 183 36.59 -27.58 6.30
N LYS A 184 37.57 -27.06 5.55
CA LYS A 184 38.97 -27.36 5.76
C LYS A 184 39.46 -26.93 7.13
N GLN A 185 39.14 -25.72 7.53
CA GLN A 185 39.49 -25.19 8.86
C GLN A 185 38.89 -26.07 9.98
N TYR A 186 37.61 -26.44 9.82
CA TYR A 186 36.95 -27.34 10.76
C TYR A 186 37.65 -28.72 10.86
N GLU A 187 38.03 -29.36 9.75
CA GLU A 187 38.74 -30.64 9.76
C GLU A 187 40.15 -30.52 10.36
N ASP A 188 40.83 -29.37 10.19
CA ASP A 188 42.10 -29.12 10.86
C ASP A 188 41.96 -29.02 12.38
N VAL A 189 40.93 -28.29 12.87
CA VAL A 189 40.62 -28.16 14.29
C VAL A 189 40.18 -29.51 14.86
N LYS A 190 39.36 -30.28 14.16
CA LYS A 190 38.92 -31.62 14.55
C LYS A 190 40.12 -32.60 14.67
N THR A 191 41.07 -32.51 13.73
CA THR A 191 42.30 -33.31 13.80
C THR A 191 43.11 -32.99 15.05
N GLN A 192 43.21 -31.72 15.41
CA GLN A 192 43.90 -31.29 16.65
C GLN A 192 43.13 -31.77 17.90
N TYR A 193 41.84 -31.73 17.89
CA TYR A 193 40.99 -32.27 18.95
C TYR A 193 41.18 -33.76 19.15
N ASP A 194 41.13 -34.54 18.05
CA ASP A 194 41.29 -35.99 18.08
C ASP A 194 42.69 -36.40 18.60
N ALA A 195 43.72 -35.63 18.26
CA ALA A 195 45.08 -35.86 18.77
C ALA A 195 45.14 -35.54 20.28
N ALA A 196 44.61 -34.41 20.71
CA ALA A 196 44.55 -34.03 22.11
C ALA A 196 43.73 -35.01 22.98
N LYS A 197 42.63 -35.51 22.41
CA LYS A 197 41.83 -36.54 23.06
C LYS A 197 42.58 -37.86 23.23
N ALA A 198 43.32 -38.32 22.18
CA ALA A 198 44.10 -39.51 22.24
C ALA A 198 45.23 -39.41 23.30
N GLU A 199 45.85 -38.23 23.44
CA GLU A 199 46.83 -37.92 24.48
C GLU A 199 46.21 -37.97 25.89
N TYR A 200 45.03 -37.34 26.06
CA TYR A 200 44.26 -37.41 27.29
C TYR A 200 43.90 -38.85 27.67
N ASP A 201 43.32 -39.63 26.74
CA ASP A 201 42.91 -41.02 26.97
C ASP A 201 44.08 -41.90 27.39
N ALA A 202 45.27 -41.70 26.77
CA ALA A 202 46.51 -42.39 27.14
C ALA A 202 46.99 -41.99 28.56
N GLY A 203 46.98 -40.67 28.87
CA GLY A 203 47.34 -40.17 30.20
C GLY A 203 46.38 -40.63 31.29
N TYR A 204 45.07 -40.70 30.97
CA TYR A 204 44.06 -41.25 31.89
C TYR A 204 44.28 -42.74 32.16
N ALA A 205 44.61 -43.53 31.13
CA ALA A 205 44.89 -44.94 31.28
C ALA A 205 46.15 -45.18 32.15
N GLU A 206 47.21 -44.37 31.95
CA GLU A 206 48.43 -44.43 32.77
C GLU A 206 48.13 -44.06 34.22
N TYR A 207 47.32 -42.98 34.47
CA TYR A 207 46.89 -42.62 35.79
C TYR A 207 46.13 -43.75 36.48
N VAL A 208 45.12 -44.38 35.83
CA VAL A 208 44.34 -45.49 36.41
C VAL A 208 45.26 -46.66 36.80
N GLN A 209 46.23 -47.02 35.92
CA GLN A 209 47.18 -48.06 36.20
C GLN A 209 48.06 -47.76 37.41
N LYS A 210 48.66 -46.56 37.44
CA LYS A 210 49.49 -46.14 38.53
C LYS A 210 48.76 -46.09 39.88
N LYS A 211 47.48 -45.59 39.83
CA LYS A 211 46.63 -45.56 41.01
C LYS A 211 46.37 -46.93 41.58
N SER A 212 45.99 -47.87 40.70
CA SER A 212 45.72 -49.27 41.04
C SER A 212 46.98 -49.96 41.64
N ASP A 213 48.17 -49.76 41.04
CA ASP A 213 49.42 -50.33 41.49
C ASP A 213 49.84 -49.79 42.87
N THR A 214 49.66 -48.46 43.06
CA THR A 214 49.98 -47.79 44.34
C THR A 214 49.00 -48.16 45.45
N GLU A 215 47.68 -48.23 45.14
CA GLU A 215 46.67 -48.69 46.10
C GLU A 215 46.90 -50.10 46.53
N ALA A 216 47.35 -51.00 45.61
CA ALA A 216 47.72 -52.36 45.96
C ALA A 216 48.95 -52.41 46.90
N GLN A 217 49.97 -51.59 46.71
CA GLN A 217 51.12 -51.44 47.57
C GLN A 217 50.74 -50.91 48.95
N LEU A 218 49.86 -49.86 48.96
CA LEU A 218 49.39 -49.33 50.24
C LEU A 218 48.54 -50.29 51.05
N GLU A 219 47.72 -51.09 50.38
CA GLU A 219 46.91 -52.14 51.04
C GLU A 219 47.75 -53.29 51.57
N GLN A 220 48.83 -53.60 50.89
CA GLN A 220 49.81 -54.54 51.43
C GLN A 220 50.51 -54.02 52.66
N ALA A 221 50.95 -52.77 52.63
CA ALA A 221 51.56 -52.10 53.77
C ALA A 221 50.57 -51.98 54.97
N ARG A 222 49.29 -51.66 54.69
CA ARG A 222 48.24 -51.63 55.69
C ARG A 222 48.05 -52.96 56.40
N LYS A 223 48.07 -54.07 55.66
CA LYS A 223 47.87 -55.38 56.20
C LYS A 223 49.10 -55.80 57.14
N GLU A 224 50.26 -55.32 56.74
CA GLU A 224 51.44 -55.53 57.61
C GLU A 224 51.33 -54.72 58.92
N ILE A 225 50.82 -53.51 58.86
CA ILE A 225 50.56 -52.68 60.05
C ILE A 225 49.43 -53.27 60.92
N GLU A 226 48.28 -53.72 60.32
CA GLU A 226 47.18 -54.32 61.06
C GLU A 226 47.62 -55.58 61.81
N ASN A 227 48.53 -56.36 61.21
CA ASN A 227 49.10 -57.54 61.88
C ASN A 227 49.94 -57.16 63.08
N ALA A 228 50.68 -56.07 63.00
CA ALA A 228 51.41 -55.54 64.09
C ALA A 228 50.55 -54.93 65.26
N GLU A 229 49.41 -54.34 64.89
CA GLU A 229 48.39 -53.80 65.85
C GLU A 229 47.65 -54.88 66.62
N ARG A 230 47.27 -56.02 65.96
CA ARG A 230 46.69 -57.20 66.65
C ARG A 230 47.56 -57.77 67.77
N MET A 231 48.85 -57.52 67.74
CA MET A 231 49.76 -57.93 68.76
C MET A 231 49.80 -56.98 69.96
N MET A 232 49.16 -55.82 69.97
CA MET A 232 49.28 -54.79 71.06
C MET A 232 47.99 -54.44 71.79
N GLY A 233 46.92 -55.13 71.73
CA GLY A 233 45.72 -55.16 72.59
C GLY A 233 45.08 -53.86 73.08
N ASP A 234 43.84 -53.67 72.79
CA ASP A 234 42.67 -52.99 73.43
C ASP A 234 42.78 -51.56 73.97
N SER A 235 42.11 -50.67 73.37
CA SER A 235 41.85 -49.31 73.88
C SER A 235 40.41 -48.80 73.58
N SER A 236 39.44 -49.29 74.32
CA SER A 236 37.99 -48.92 74.17
C SER A 236 37.62 -47.48 74.60
N VAL A 237 38.57 -46.70 75.20
CA VAL A 237 38.26 -45.30 75.58
C VAL A 237 38.49 -44.28 74.45
N ILE A 238 39.25 -44.66 73.47
CA ILE A 238 39.57 -43.74 72.34
C ILE A 238 38.47 -43.72 71.30
N ASP A 239 37.73 -44.85 71.19
CA ASP A 239 36.63 -45.00 70.18
C ASP A 239 35.41 -44.16 70.55
N GLN A 240 35.19 -43.86 71.87
CA GLN A 240 34.07 -43.05 72.32
C GLN A 240 34.19 -41.57 71.95
N LYS A 241 35.43 -41.02 72.04
CA LYS A 241 35.70 -39.62 71.69
C LYS A 241 35.76 -39.40 70.20
N GLN A 242 36.05 -40.42 69.40
CA GLN A 242 36.01 -40.37 67.95
C GLN A 242 34.54 -40.26 67.47
N ALA A 243 33.61 -40.95 68.10
CA ALA A 243 32.20 -40.90 67.75
C ALA A 243 31.53 -39.53 67.96
N GLU A 244 32.01 -38.76 68.94
CA GLU A 244 31.54 -37.41 69.22
C GLU A 244 32.04 -36.40 68.15
N LEU A 245 33.25 -36.59 67.58
CA LEU A 245 33.78 -35.77 66.51
C LEU A 245 33.12 -36.05 65.19
N ASP A 246 32.79 -37.31 64.94
CA ASP A 246 32.11 -37.74 63.70
C ASP A 246 30.64 -37.18 63.63
N ALA A 247 30.00 -37.08 64.80
CA ALA A 247 28.64 -36.49 64.87
C ALA A 247 28.66 -34.97 64.57
N ALA A 248 29.66 -34.25 65.04
CA ALA A 248 29.82 -32.81 64.76
C ALA A 248 30.17 -32.55 63.30
N LYS A 249 30.92 -33.47 62.68
CA LYS A 249 31.20 -33.40 61.23
C LYS A 249 29.97 -33.59 60.38
N ALA A 250 29.08 -34.51 60.77
CA ALA A 250 27.84 -34.77 60.04
C ALA A 250 26.85 -33.58 60.09
N GLU A 251 26.94 -32.71 61.09
CA GLU A 251 26.10 -31.52 61.19
C GLU A 251 26.63 -30.36 60.31
N LEU A 252 27.97 -30.27 60.20
CA LEU A 252 28.62 -29.33 59.27
C LEU A 252 28.35 -29.70 57.80
N ASP A 253 28.36 -31.00 57.50
CA ASP A 253 28.07 -31.49 56.13
C ASP A 253 26.64 -31.12 55.70
N LYS A 254 25.66 -31.03 56.63
CA LYS A 254 24.33 -30.51 56.36
C LYS A 254 24.34 -29.03 56.02
N GLY A 255 25.12 -28.24 56.73
CA GLY A 255 25.30 -26.82 56.44
C GLY A 255 25.94 -26.58 55.08
N GLN A 256 26.90 -27.46 54.74
CA GLN A 256 27.49 -27.40 53.40
C GLN A 256 26.46 -27.63 52.26
N ALA A 257 25.59 -28.61 52.49
CA ALA A 257 24.54 -28.88 51.49
C ALA A 257 23.48 -27.76 51.38
N GLU A 258 23.29 -26.96 52.42
CA GLU A 258 22.40 -25.77 52.39
C GLU A 258 23.09 -24.60 51.67
N TYR A 259 24.37 -24.41 51.91
CA TYR A 259 25.18 -23.45 51.18
C TYR A 259 25.20 -23.71 49.65
N GLU A 260 25.40 -24.97 49.29
CA GLU A 260 25.43 -25.38 47.89
C GLU A 260 24.07 -25.18 47.18
N ARG A 261 22.94 -25.35 47.89
CA ARG A 261 21.61 -25.02 47.39
C ARG A 261 21.42 -23.52 47.20
N GLY A 262 21.87 -22.72 48.16
CA GLY A 262 21.88 -21.27 48.08
C GLY A 262 22.72 -20.74 46.89
N LEU A 263 23.89 -21.32 46.68
CA LEU A 263 24.76 -20.99 45.57
C LEU A 263 24.16 -21.32 44.21
N LYS A 264 23.48 -22.49 44.12
CA LYS A 264 22.76 -22.88 42.93
C LYS A 264 21.64 -21.91 42.57
N GLN A 265 20.88 -21.46 43.58
CA GLN A 265 19.79 -20.50 43.38
C GLN A 265 20.32 -19.11 42.97
N PHE A 266 21.42 -18.70 43.54
CA PHE A 266 22.09 -17.45 43.18
C PHE A 266 22.58 -17.48 41.73
N ASN A 267 23.25 -18.57 41.34
CA ASN A 267 23.77 -18.73 39.98
C ASN A 267 22.64 -18.78 38.93
N ALA A 268 21.50 -19.37 39.28
CA ALA A 268 20.34 -19.37 38.41
C ALA A 268 19.74 -17.95 38.25
N LYS A 269 19.64 -17.19 39.34
CA LYS A 269 19.18 -15.78 39.29
C LYS A 269 20.16 -14.88 38.51
N ALA A 270 21.42 -15.07 38.72
CA ALA A 270 22.47 -14.30 38.03
C ALA A 270 22.46 -14.57 36.53
N LYS A 271 22.29 -15.84 36.14
CA LYS A 271 22.20 -16.23 34.72
C LYS A 271 20.99 -15.61 34.02
N LEU A 272 19.84 -15.51 34.72
CA LEU A 272 18.63 -14.86 34.17
C LEU A 272 18.80 -13.33 34.08
N ALA A 273 19.49 -12.72 35.03
CA ALA A 273 19.66 -11.27 35.09
C ALA A 273 20.71 -10.74 34.09
N TYR A 274 21.75 -11.53 33.82
CA TYR A 274 22.80 -11.15 32.87
C TYR A 274 22.49 -11.51 31.41
N GLY A 275 21.67 -12.57 31.20
CA GLY A 275 21.51 -13.21 29.90
C GLY A 275 21.19 -12.25 28.76
N ALA A 276 20.18 -11.40 28.97
CA ALA A 276 19.74 -10.46 27.93
C ALA A 276 20.68 -9.26 27.73
N VAL A 277 21.44 -8.87 28.79
CA VAL A 277 22.34 -7.72 28.71
C VAL A 277 23.69 -8.13 28.10
N ASP A 278 24.18 -9.32 28.48
CA ASP A 278 25.47 -9.83 27.98
C ASP A 278 25.36 -10.20 26.47
N GLU A 279 24.16 -10.64 26.02
CA GLU A 279 23.92 -10.94 24.63
C GLU A 279 23.98 -9.66 23.76
N GLN A 280 23.41 -8.59 24.25
CA GLN A 280 23.47 -7.28 23.57
C GLN A 280 24.88 -6.68 23.56
N ILE A 281 25.62 -6.83 24.66
CA ILE A 281 27.03 -6.41 24.71
C ILE A 281 27.85 -7.19 23.67
N ALA A 282 27.67 -8.53 23.64
CA ALA A 282 28.39 -9.38 22.69
C ALA A 282 28.03 -9.05 21.24
N TYR A 283 26.76 -8.71 21.00
CA TYR A 283 26.31 -8.30 19.67
C TYR A 283 27.05 -7.06 19.16
N TYR A 284 27.09 -5.99 19.95
CA TYR A 284 27.80 -4.76 19.55
C TYR A 284 29.32 -4.93 19.49
N GLU A 285 29.88 -5.73 20.37
CA GLU A 285 31.32 -6.03 20.33
C GLU A 285 31.70 -6.78 19.05
N ASN A 286 30.86 -7.74 18.63
CA ASN A 286 31.08 -8.46 17.38
C ASN A 286 30.95 -7.54 16.16
N ARG A 287 29.95 -6.65 16.15
CA ARG A 287 29.78 -5.68 15.07
C ARG A 287 30.96 -4.72 14.92
N ILE A 288 31.53 -4.31 16.04
CA ILE A 288 32.76 -3.50 16.05
C ILE A 288 33.93 -4.29 15.44
N ILE A 289 34.05 -5.56 15.83
CA ILE A 289 35.09 -6.45 15.29
C ILE A 289 34.92 -6.64 13.78
N ASP A 290 33.70 -6.88 13.33
CA ASP A 290 33.40 -7.03 11.89
C ASP A 290 33.83 -5.79 11.12
N LYS A 291 33.43 -4.60 11.58
CA LYS A 291 33.83 -3.33 10.95
C LYS A 291 35.34 -3.08 11.00
N GLN A 292 35.98 -3.49 12.06
CA GLN A 292 37.46 -3.43 12.13
C GLN A 292 38.14 -4.37 11.13
N ASN A 293 37.54 -5.54 10.91
CA ASN A 293 38.02 -6.49 9.92
C ASN A 293 37.82 -5.96 8.49
N ASP A 294 36.66 -5.32 8.23
CA ASP A 294 36.39 -4.65 6.97
C ASP A 294 37.40 -3.55 6.67
N ILE A 295 37.71 -2.73 7.69
CA ILE A 295 38.75 -1.70 7.60
C ILE A 295 40.12 -2.31 7.32
N ALA A 296 40.44 -3.44 7.99
CA ALA A 296 41.70 -4.14 7.79
C ALA A 296 41.84 -4.69 6.37
N ALA A 297 40.72 -5.25 5.84
CA ALA A 297 40.64 -5.75 4.47
C ALA A 297 40.81 -4.62 3.44
N GLN A 298 40.16 -3.49 3.68
CA GLN A 298 40.27 -2.32 2.82
C GLN A 298 41.64 -1.68 2.87
N ASN A 299 42.28 -1.68 4.03
CA ASN A 299 43.67 -1.22 4.15
C ASN A 299 44.63 -2.13 3.36
N ALA A 300 44.43 -3.44 3.40
CA ALA A 300 45.23 -4.39 2.63
C ALA A 300 44.99 -4.18 1.09
N GLU A 301 43.73 -3.90 0.72
CA GLU A 301 43.40 -3.54 -0.68
C GLU A 301 44.10 -2.24 -1.09
N ILE A 302 44.09 -1.22 -0.24
CA ILE A 302 44.79 0.07 -0.50
C ILE A 302 46.31 -0.16 -0.63
N GLU A 303 46.89 -1.01 0.17
CA GLU A 303 48.32 -1.33 0.10
C GLU A 303 48.64 -2.02 -1.23
N SER A 304 47.78 -2.97 -1.67
CA SER A 304 47.91 -3.62 -2.97
C SER A 304 47.73 -2.63 -4.14
N LEU A 305 46.75 -1.74 -4.01
CA LEU A 305 46.47 -0.71 -5.01
C LEU A 305 47.60 0.34 -5.07
N ASN A 306 48.21 0.68 -3.94
CA ASN A 306 49.36 1.58 -3.89
C ASN A 306 50.58 0.97 -4.60
N ALA A 307 50.79 -0.36 -4.44
CA ALA A 307 51.83 -1.06 -5.22
C ALA A 307 51.55 -1.02 -6.72
N GLN A 308 50.32 -1.25 -7.12
CA GLN A 308 49.87 -1.17 -8.52
C GLN A 308 49.94 0.27 -9.06
N LEU A 309 49.66 1.26 -8.23
CA LEU A 309 49.78 2.68 -8.59
C LEU A 309 51.23 3.05 -8.88
N ALA A 310 52.12 2.62 -8.02
CA ALA A 310 53.55 2.84 -8.21
C ALA A 310 54.05 2.21 -9.52
N GLU A 311 53.55 1.00 -9.83
CA GLU A 311 53.87 0.31 -11.09
C GLU A 311 53.28 1.02 -12.32
N ALA A 312 52.04 1.47 -12.20
CA ALA A 312 51.36 2.20 -13.28
C ALA A 312 52.00 3.58 -13.52
N GLN A 313 52.44 4.24 -12.47
CA GLN A 313 53.21 5.51 -12.56
C GLN A 313 54.59 5.32 -13.13
N ALA A 314 55.30 4.26 -12.76
CA ALA A 314 56.60 3.90 -13.30
C ALA A 314 56.53 3.56 -14.79
N ASN A 315 55.44 2.97 -15.25
CA ASN A 315 55.21 2.61 -16.65
C ASN A 315 54.57 3.74 -17.49
N GLY A 316 54.30 4.89 -16.89
CA GLY A 316 53.76 6.07 -17.59
C GLY A 316 52.30 5.94 -18.03
N ASP A 317 51.54 4.99 -17.49
CA ASP A 317 50.13 4.74 -17.79
C ASP A 317 49.24 5.65 -16.93
N ILE A 318 49.01 6.87 -17.41
CA ILE A 318 48.27 7.91 -16.66
C ILE A 318 46.81 7.51 -16.45
N LEU A 319 46.20 6.78 -17.40
CA LEU A 319 44.82 6.36 -17.25
C LEU A 319 44.64 5.28 -16.19
N LYS A 320 45.56 4.30 -16.17
CA LYS A 320 45.58 3.24 -15.19
C LYS A 320 45.91 3.76 -13.79
N ALA A 321 46.84 4.71 -13.70
CA ALA A 321 47.19 5.38 -12.45
C ALA A 321 45.99 6.15 -11.86
N ARG A 322 45.28 6.96 -12.68
CA ARG A 322 44.07 7.67 -12.23
C ARG A 322 42.92 6.75 -11.79
N LEU A 323 42.75 5.60 -12.48
CA LEU A 323 41.74 4.63 -12.07
C LEU A 323 42.09 3.99 -10.73
N ILE A 324 43.38 3.74 -10.48
CA ILE A 324 43.83 3.18 -9.21
C ILE A 324 43.73 4.24 -8.09
N GLU A 325 44.08 5.48 -8.38
CA GLU A 325 43.89 6.60 -7.45
C GLU A 325 42.43 6.78 -7.06
N TRP A 326 41.50 6.62 -8.01
CA TRP A 326 40.09 6.67 -7.72
C TRP A 326 39.65 5.50 -6.83
N LYS A 327 40.14 4.26 -7.10
CA LYS A 327 39.86 3.07 -6.25
C LYS A 327 40.40 3.26 -4.84
N ILE A 328 41.62 3.79 -4.69
CA ILE A 328 42.20 4.10 -3.37
C ILE A 328 41.35 5.12 -2.63
N LYS A 329 40.91 6.17 -3.34
CA LYS A 329 40.01 7.16 -2.74
C LYS A 329 38.70 6.52 -2.27
N THR A 330 38.10 5.69 -3.10
CA THR A 330 36.84 4.99 -2.77
C THR A 330 36.99 4.07 -1.55
N ALA A 331 38.11 3.35 -1.48
CA ALA A 331 38.40 2.51 -0.32
C ALA A 331 38.63 3.36 0.97
N ASN A 332 39.32 4.49 0.88
CA ASN A 332 39.46 5.41 2.00
C ASN A 332 38.12 6.01 2.45
N ASP A 333 37.22 6.32 1.51
CA ASP A 333 35.88 6.83 1.84
C ASP A 333 35.02 5.75 2.51
N ARG A 334 35.24 4.47 2.22
CA ARG A 334 34.62 3.33 2.94
C ARG A 334 35.19 3.21 4.37
N ILE A 335 36.50 3.24 4.51
CA ILE A 335 37.16 3.22 5.84
C ILE A 335 36.62 4.35 6.73
N SER A 336 36.40 5.52 6.17
CA SER A 336 35.85 6.65 6.92
C SER A 336 34.43 6.39 7.42
N ARG A 337 33.62 5.72 6.62
CA ARG A 337 32.25 5.32 6.99
C ARG A 337 32.25 4.22 8.05
N ASP A 338 33.05 3.19 7.84
CA ASP A 338 33.19 2.09 8.79
C ASP A 338 33.71 2.58 10.15
N ASN A 339 34.58 3.57 10.18
CA ASN A 339 35.03 4.22 11.43
C ASN A 339 33.87 4.97 12.12
N ALA A 340 33.00 5.65 11.35
CA ALA A 340 31.84 6.32 11.93
C ALA A 340 30.82 5.32 12.49
N ASP A 341 30.65 4.17 11.82
CA ASP A 341 29.81 3.07 12.31
C ASP A 341 30.38 2.51 13.64
N ILE A 342 31.69 2.27 13.72
CA ILE A 342 32.35 1.81 14.95
C ILE A 342 32.10 2.78 16.11
N GLU A 343 32.15 4.08 15.86
CA GLU A 343 31.88 5.10 16.87
C GLU A 343 30.43 5.01 17.38
N ARG A 344 29.48 4.81 16.49
CA ARG A 344 28.06 4.63 16.81
C ARG A 344 27.81 3.34 17.61
N TYR A 345 28.46 2.25 17.23
CA TYR A 345 28.33 1.00 17.96
C TYR A 345 28.98 1.08 19.35
N ASN A 346 30.08 1.81 19.48
CA ASN A 346 30.69 2.04 20.77
C ASN A 346 29.78 2.83 21.73
N GLU A 347 29.08 3.84 21.24
CA GLU A 347 28.11 4.57 22.07
C GLU A 347 26.97 3.65 22.56
N ARG A 348 26.45 2.79 21.69
CA ARG A 348 25.44 1.82 22.08
C ARG A 348 25.93 0.76 23.03
N LEU A 349 27.15 0.29 22.85
CA LEU A 349 27.82 -0.65 23.76
C LEU A 349 27.93 -0.09 25.18
N GLU A 350 28.22 1.19 25.28
CA GLU A 350 28.37 1.85 26.59
C GLU A 350 27.03 1.91 27.36
N VAL A 351 25.91 2.09 26.67
CA VAL A 351 24.57 2.04 27.28
C VAL A 351 24.29 0.66 27.88
N HIS A 352 24.62 -0.42 27.13
CA HIS A 352 24.42 -1.77 27.65
C HIS A 352 25.40 -2.15 28.77
N ARG A 353 26.62 -1.63 28.75
CA ARG A 353 27.55 -1.76 29.86
C ARG A 353 27.05 -1.06 31.11
N GLN A 354 26.40 0.09 30.99
CA GLN A 354 25.75 0.75 32.13
C GLN A 354 24.61 -0.10 32.71
N LYS A 355 23.76 -0.66 31.86
CA LYS A 355 22.71 -1.58 32.33
C LYS A 355 23.28 -2.82 33.02
N ARG A 356 24.43 -3.31 32.57
CA ARG A 356 25.11 -4.40 33.24
C ARG A 356 25.55 -4.05 34.64
N ALA A 357 26.06 -2.84 34.81
CA ALA A 357 26.47 -2.35 36.13
C ALA A 357 25.27 -2.20 37.08
N GLU A 358 24.09 -1.89 36.60
CA GLU A 358 22.85 -1.86 37.40
C GLU A 358 22.48 -3.27 37.89
N VAL A 359 22.57 -4.28 37.04
CA VAL A 359 22.34 -5.68 37.41
C VAL A 359 23.37 -6.19 38.43
N ASP A 360 24.61 -5.79 38.27
CA ASP A 360 25.67 -6.11 39.26
C ASP A 360 25.33 -5.56 40.65
N ALA A 361 24.82 -4.32 40.73
CA ALA A 361 24.44 -3.68 41.99
C ALA A 361 23.25 -4.36 42.66
N GLU A 362 22.32 -4.91 41.90
CA GLU A 362 21.12 -5.61 42.38
C GLU A 362 21.46 -6.99 42.96
N LEU A 363 22.47 -7.65 42.43
CA LEU A 363 22.90 -8.99 42.86
C LEU A 363 23.90 -9.00 44.02
N GLU A 364 24.56 -7.88 44.27
CA GLU A 364 25.60 -7.75 45.30
C GLU A 364 25.17 -8.14 46.75
N PRO A 365 23.93 -7.78 47.21
CA PRO A 365 23.46 -8.19 48.54
C PRO A 365 23.38 -9.71 48.73
N TYR A 366 22.97 -10.42 47.68
CA TYR A 366 22.84 -11.88 47.71
C TYR A 366 24.20 -12.58 47.70
N ARG A 367 25.16 -12.02 46.99
CA ARG A 367 26.54 -12.54 46.97
C ARG A 367 27.17 -12.44 48.36
N LYS A 368 26.97 -11.31 49.03
CA LYS A 368 27.49 -11.11 50.36
C LYS A 368 26.91 -12.07 51.40
N GLN A 369 25.62 -12.41 51.30
CA GLN A 369 25.01 -13.41 52.20
C GLN A 369 25.59 -14.82 52.01
N LEU A 370 25.96 -15.19 50.81
CA LEU A 370 26.59 -16.46 50.51
C LEU A 370 28.06 -16.50 51.01
N GLU A 371 28.78 -15.39 50.91
CA GLU A 371 30.14 -15.27 51.41
C GLU A 371 30.16 -15.41 52.94
N ASP A 372 29.20 -14.76 53.62
CA ASP A 372 29.10 -14.86 55.10
C ASP A 372 28.77 -16.29 55.57
N ALA A 373 27.87 -17.00 54.84
CA ALA A 373 27.54 -18.38 55.15
C ALA A 373 28.72 -19.34 54.94
N LYS A 374 29.54 -19.07 53.91
CA LYS A 374 30.75 -19.85 53.69
C LYS A 374 31.78 -19.67 54.78
N ALA A 375 31.98 -18.40 55.24
CA ALA A 375 32.91 -18.11 56.33
C ALA A 375 32.55 -18.81 57.63
N GLN A 376 31.27 -18.99 57.94
CA GLN A 376 30.80 -19.75 59.12
C GLN A 376 31.08 -21.25 59.00
N LEU A 377 30.94 -21.81 57.81
CA LEU A 377 31.24 -23.23 57.56
C LEU A 377 32.76 -23.52 57.69
N ASP A 378 33.57 -22.65 57.10
CA ASP A 378 35.03 -22.81 57.14
C ASP A 378 35.56 -22.68 58.60
N ALA A 379 34.96 -21.83 59.46
CA ALA A 379 35.29 -21.74 60.86
C ALA A 379 34.93 -23.02 61.70
N GLY A 380 33.79 -23.66 61.31
CA GLY A 380 33.33 -24.90 61.91
C GLY A 380 34.26 -26.10 61.59
N TYR A 381 34.74 -26.18 60.37
CA TYR A 381 35.70 -27.24 60.00
C TYR A 381 37.04 -27.07 60.71
N ALA A 382 37.50 -25.83 60.97
CA ALA A 382 38.71 -25.56 61.74
C ALA A 382 38.62 -26.01 63.19
N GLN A 383 37.45 -25.96 63.83
CA GLN A 383 37.21 -26.48 65.18
C GLN A 383 37.32 -27.99 65.28
N ILE A 384 36.80 -28.69 64.23
CA ILE A 384 36.93 -30.17 64.19
C ILE A 384 38.36 -30.61 64.01
N GLU A 385 39.15 -29.88 63.23
CA GLU A 385 40.53 -30.18 62.96
C GLU A 385 41.36 -30.04 64.31
N SER A 386 40.99 -29.01 65.11
CA SER A 386 41.61 -28.83 66.41
C SER A 386 41.31 -29.96 67.44
N GLY A 387 40.02 -30.46 67.41
CA GLY A 387 39.65 -31.56 68.33
C GLY A 387 40.28 -32.89 67.94
N GLN A 388 40.62 -33.08 66.67
CA GLN A 388 41.33 -34.26 66.19
C GLN A 388 42.79 -34.27 66.67
N ALA A 389 43.42 -33.11 66.73
CA ALA A 389 44.78 -32.95 67.21
C ALA A 389 44.92 -33.28 68.68
N GLU A 390 43.89 -33.05 69.51
CA GLU A 390 43.94 -33.42 71.00
C GLU A 390 43.82 -34.93 71.18
N LEU A 391 43.06 -35.61 70.33
CA LEU A 391 42.92 -37.07 70.32
C LEU A 391 44.22 -37.81 69.92
N ASP A 392 45.00 -37.18 69.07
CA ASP A 392 46.27 -37.70 68.60
C ASP A 392 47.37 -37.59 69.72
N ALA A 393 47.34 -36.55 70.58
CA ALA A 393 48.21 -36.35 71.68
C ALA A 393 47.98 -37.42 72.82
N ALA A 394 46.76 -37.87 72.98
CA ALA A 394 46.43 -38.95 73.95
C ALA A 394 46.95 -40.34 73.52
N ARG A 395 47.10 -40.56 72.18
CA ARG A 395 47.67 -41.80 71.66
C ARG A 395 49.14 -41.92 71.78
N GLU A 396 49.87 -40.82 71.90
CA GLU A 396 51.34 -40.78 72.09
C GLU A 396 51.81 -41.25 73.47
N MET A 397 50.94 -41.17 74.52
CA MET A 397 51.22 -41.61 75.83
C MET A 397 51.08 -43.16 76.03
N ILE A 398 50.52 -43.87 75.14
CA ILE A 398 50.32 -45.33 75.22
C ILE A 398 51.44 -46.12 74.55
N SER A 399 52.34 -45.49 73.84
CA SER A 399 53.31 -46.15 72.97
C SER A 399 54.76 -45.95 73.24
N SER A 400 55.18 -46.26 74.46
CA SER A 400 56.64 -46.55 74.71
C SER A 400 57.08 -47.90 74.17
N GLY A 401 56.15 -48.69 73.63
CA GLY A 401 56.47 -49.92 72.93
C GLY A 401 56.31 -49.84 71.43
N GLY A 402 55.78 -48.70 70.91
CA GLY A 402 55.34 -48.49 69.54
C GLY A 402 56.26 -47.77 68.59
N ALA A 403 57.52 -47.45 69.00
CA ALA A 403 58.42 -46.64 68.16
C ALA A 403 58.68 -47.31 66.77
N LYS A 404 58.59 -48.60 66.66
CA LYS A 404 58.75 -49.29 65.40
C LYS A 404 57.40 -49.35 64.56
N LEU A 405 56.31 -49.43 65.33
CA LEU A 405 54.96 -49.37 64.69
C LEU A 405 54.59 -47.94 64.22
N GLU A 406 55.01 -47.00 65.05
CA GLU A 406 54.85 -45.56 64.74
C GLU A 406 55.72 -45.14 63.50
N ALA A 407 56.95 -45.74 63.38
CA ALA A 407 57.78 -45.50 62.24
C ALA A 407 57.12 -46.07 60.93
N ALA A 408 56.60 -47.34 61.08
CA ALA A 408 55.97 -47.97 59.97
C ALA A 408 54.57 -47.28 59.58
N LYS A 409 53.79 -46.91 60.58
CA LYS A 409 52.64 -46.10 60.48
C LYS A 409 52.92 -44.73 59.82
N LYS A 410 53.96 -44.08 60.35
CA LYS A 410 54.36 -42.82 59.76
C LYS A 410 54.87 -42.92 58.35
N GLN A 411 55.53 -43.95 58.00
CA GLN A 411 56.03 -44.23 56.65
C GLN A 411 54.82 -44.59 55.70
N TYR A 412 53.82 -45.37 56.24
CA TYR A 412 52.58 -45.66 55.53
C TYR A 412 51.72 -44.41 55.29
N GLU A 413 51.49 -43.62 56.35
CA GLU A 413 50.75 -42.34 56.26
C GLU A 413 51.45 -41.29 55.36
N GLN A 414 52.77 -41.28 55.42
CA GLN A 414 53.57 -40.41 54.52
C GLN A 414 53.42 -40.89 53.08
N GLY A 415 53.61 -42.19 52.85
CA GLY A 415 53.45 -42.77 51.54
C GLY A 415 52.02 -42.66 51.00
N LYS A 416 51.03 -42.85 51.93
CA LYS A 416 49.64 -42.65 51.61
C LYS A 416 49.33 -41.17 51.28
N ALA A 417 49.76 -40.23 52.10
CA ALA A 417 49.57 -38.81 51.91
C ALA A 417 50.29 -38.30 50.66
N GLU A 418 51.45 -38.90 50.33
CA GLU A 418 52.18 -38.55 49.08
C GLU A 418 51.53 -39.11 47.88
N ALA A 419 50.97 -40.38 47.96
CA ALA A 419 50.13 -40.96 46.90
C ALA A 419 48.82 -40.20 46.69
N GLU A 420 48.10 -39.88 47.83
CA GLU A 420 46.88 -39.08 47.76
C GLU A 420 47.11 -37.69 47.18
N ARG A 421 48.24 -37.00 47.52
CA ARG A 421 48.60 -35.74 46.89
C ARG A 421 48.91 -35.92 45.39
N GLY A 422 49.67 -36.91 45.06
CA GLY A 422 50.02 -37.20 43.67
C GLY A 422 48.80 -37.55 42.83
N PHE A 423 47.87 -38.31 43.41
CA PHE A 423 46.62 -38.61 42.75
C PHE A 423 45.70 -37.37 42.64
N ALA A 424 45.62 -36.57 43.71
CA ALA A 424 44.82 -35.31 43.66
C ALA A 424 45.38 -34.32 42.64
N GLU A 425 46.70 -34.26 42.48
CA GLU A 425 47.35 -33.40 41.51
C GLU A 425 47.12 -33.92 40.09
N ALA A 426 47.29 -35.23 39.88
CA ALA A 426 47.01 -35.88 38.59
C ALA A 426 45.50 -35.82 38.24
N GLU A 427 44.61 -36.04 39.22
CA GLU A 427 43.17 -35.86 39.02
C GLU A 427 42.78 -34.43 38.63
N LYS A 428 43.42 -33.44 39.23
CA LYS A 428 43.24 -32.03 38.90
C LYS A 428 43.72 -31.72 37.47
N GLU A 429 44.90 -32.22 37.10
CA GLU A 429 45.41 -32.06 35.74
C GLU A 429 44.53 -32.76 34.71
N LEU A 430 44.10 -33.99 34.98
CA LEU A 430 43.16 -34.73 34.14
C LEU A 430 41.79 -34.05 34.08
N ALA A 431 41.27 -33.54 35.19
CA ALA A 431 40.03 -32.79 35.21
C ALA A 431 40.13 -31.48 34.39
N SER A 432 41.27 -30.78 34.48
CA SER A 432 41.53 -29.62 33.63
C SER A 432 41.63 -29.97 32.16
N GLY A 433 42.34 -31.05 31.81
CA GLY A 433 42.47 -31.54 30.43
C GLY A 433 41.12 -31.98 29.87
N LYS A 434 40.30 -32.65 30.69
CA LYS A 434 38.93 -33.03 30.28
C LYS A 434 38.04 -31.80 30.04
N ALA A 435 38.09 -30.81 30.92
CA ALA A 435 37.31 -29.58 30.76
C ALA A 435 37.69 -28.82 29.47
N GLN A 436 38.99 -28.81 29.13
CA GLN A 436 39.46 -28.24 27.87
C GLN A 436 38.97 -29.02 26.65
N LEU A 437 38.96 -30.36 26.71
CA LEU A 437 38.47 -31.22 25.66
C LEU A 437 36.96 -31.11 25.51
N ASP A 438 36.20 -31.06 26.62
CA ASP A 438 34.75 -30.87 26.59
C ASP A 438 34.37 -29.50 26.00
N ALA A 439 35.14 -28.44 26.33
CA ALA A 439 34.96 -27.12 25.72
C ALA A 439 35.29 -27.10 24.22
N ALA A 440 36.41 -27.70 23.83
CA ALA A 440 36.80 -27.82 22.43
C ALA A 440 35.81 -28.66 21.63
N LYS A 441 35.23 -29.69 22.25
CA LYS A 441 34.17 -30.49 21.64
C LYS A 441 32.88 -29.68 21.40
N ALA A 442 32.47 -28.87 22.39
CA ALA A 442 31.29 -28.01 22.25
C ALA A 442 31.46 -26.99 21.14
N GLU A 443 32.67 -26.48 20.98
CA GLU A 443 33.03 -25.55 19.91
C GLU A 443 33.02 -26.23 18.53
N LEU A 444 33.52 -27.49 18.45
CA LEU A 444 33.43 -28.31 17.24
C LEU A 444 31.98 -28.66 16.90
N ASP A 445 31.15 -29.09 17.86
CA ASP A 445 29.76 -29.41 17.64
C ASP A 445 28.97 -28.18 17.16
N LYS A 446 29.27 -26.97 17.68
CA LYS A 446 28.72 -25.71 17.20
C LYS A 446 29.16 -25.37 15.77
N GLY A 447 30.46 -25.50 15.48
CA GLY A 447 30.99 -25.29 14.14
C GLY A 447 30.40 -26.27 13.10
N ALA A 448 30.15 -27.51 13.50
CA ALA A 448 29.48 -28.49 12.63
C ALA A 448 28.03 -28.08 12.31
N ALA A 449 27.31 -27.58 13.32
CA ALA A 449 25.94 -27.08 13.13
C ALA A 449 25.89 -25.82 12.25
N GLU A 450 26.84 -24.91 12.42
CA GLU A 450 26.97 -23.70 11.57
C GLU A 450 27.28 -24.08 10.10
N LEU A 451 28.17 -25.05 9.87
CA LEU A 451 28.48 -25.56 8.52
C LEU A 451 27.27 -26.24 7.88
N ASP A 452 26.51 -27.04 8.62
CA ASP A 452 25.29 -27.69 8.11
C ASP A 452 24.20 -26.65 7.78
N SER A 453 24.06 -25.62 8.64
CA SER A 453 23.15 -24.50 8.39
C SER A 453 23.54 -23.71 7.14
N ALA A 454 24.83 -23.37 6.99
CA ALA A 454 25.35 -22.68 5.82
C ALA A 454 25.14 -23.50 4.53
N GLU A 455 25.39 -24.82 4.59
CA GLU A 455 25.14 -25.68 3.44
C GLU A 455 23.67 -25.77 3.04
N LYS A 456 22.75 -25.77 4.01
CA LYS A 456 21.31 -25.71 3.76
C LYS A 456 20.89 -24.35 3.19
N GLN A 457 21.43 -23.27 3.70
CA GLN A 457 21.18 -21.92 3.18
C GLN A 457 21.63 -21.80 1.71
N ILE A 458 22.84 -22.30 1.39
CA ILE A 458 23.35 -22.28 0.01
C ILE A 458 22.45 -23.12 -0.92
N LYS A 459 21.99 -24.29 -0.47
CA LYS A 459 21.08 -25.14 -1.26
C LYS A 459 19.71 -24.52 -1.49
N ASN A 460 19.27 -23.64 -0.59
CA ASN A 460 18.00 -22.95 -0.67
C ASN A 460 18.08 -21.61 -1.41
N ILE A 461 19.26 -21.22 -1.93
CA ILE A 461 19.39 -20.03 -2.77
C ILE A 461 18.67 -20.31 -4.09
N ASN A 462 17.45 -19.80 -4.19
CA ASN A 462 16.68 -19.79 -5.42
C ASN A 462 17.21 -18.70 -6.36
N HIS A 463 16.89 -18.80 -7.65
CA HIS A 463 17.11 -17.64 -8.52
C HIS A 463 16.18 -16.52 -8.09
N ALA A 464 16.70 -15.30 -8.13
CA ALA A 464 15.92 -14.12 -7.89
C ALA A 464 14.84 -13.97 -8.98
N ASP A 465 13.63 -13.63 -8.58
CA ASP A 465 12.61 -13.19 -9.51
C ASP A 465 13.06 -11.86 -10.12
N THR A 466 12.87 -11.72 -11.41
CA THR A 466 13.23 -10.51 -12.13
C THR A 466 11.96 -9.80 -12.56
N TYR A 467 11.90 -8.51 -12.28
CA TYR A 467 10.75 -7.67 -12.61
C TYR A 467 11.18 -6.65 -13.65
N VAL A 468 10.48 -6.62 -14.77
CA VAL A 468 10.56 -5.54 -15.75
C VAL A 468 9.26 -4.77 -15.66
N LEU A 469 9.31 -3.65 -14.98
CA LEU A 469 8.16 -2.83 -14.69
C LEU A 469 8.03 -1.77 -15.77
N ASP A 470 6.86 -1.65 -16.36
CA ASP A 470 6.51 -0.59 -17.30
C ASP A 470 5.67 0.51 -16.61
N ARG A 471 5.14 1.44 -17.37
CA ARG A 471 4.29 2.50 -16.81
C ARG A 471 2.96 1.98 -16.27
N ASP A 472 2.50 0.82 -16.72
CA ASP A 472 1.25 0.20 -16.26
C ASP A 472 1.37 -0.34 -14.84
N THR A 473 2.59 -0.48 -14.34
CA THR A 473 2.84 -0.84 -12.93
C THR A 473 2.95 0.38 -12.00
N ASN A 474 3.11 1.59 -12.56
CA ASN A 474 3.13 2.82 -11.76
C ASN A 474 1.70 3.29 -11.48
N ALA A 475 1.30 3.24 -10.21
CA ALA A 475 -0.05 3.60 -9.76
C ALA A 475 -0.50 4.98 -10.24
N GLY A 476 0.41 5.98 -10.23
CA GLY A 476 0.11 7.33 -10.69
C GLY A 476 -0.30 7.39 -12.15
N TYR A 477 0.42 6.68 -13.02
CA TYR A 477 0.12 6.63 -14.46
C TYR A 477 -1.16 5.87 -14.75
N VAL A 478 -1.37 4.73 -14.12
CA VAL A 478 -2.59 3.92 -14.28
C VAL A 478 -3.83 4.65 -13.78
N CYS A 479 -3.73 5.31 -12.62
CA CYS A 479 -4.82 6.13 -12.09
C CYS A 479 -5.15 7.30 -13.01
N PHE A 480 -4.13 8.00 -13.54
CA PHE A 480 -4.35 9.09 -14.49
C PHE A 480 -5.02 8.62 -15.77
N GLU A 481 -4.60 7.49 -16.32
CA GLU A 481 -5.24 6.88 -17.47
C GLU A 481 -6.70 6.52 -17.18
N SER A 482 -6.95 5.85 -16.06
CA SER A 482 -8.29 5.48 -15.62
C SER A 482 -9.20 6.69 -15.49
N ASP A 483 -8.74 7.74 -14.84
CA ASP A 483 -9.49 8.98 -14.66
C ASP A 483 -9.77 9.68 -15.99
N THR A 484 -8.78 9.74 -16.88
CA THR A 484 -8.98 10.32 -18.22
C THR A 484 -9.96 9.52 -19.07
N ASN A 485 -9.95 8.19 -18.97
CA ASN A 485 -10.88 7.30 -19.63
C ASN A 485 -12.32 7.46 -19.11
N VAL A 486 -12.52 7.68 -17.82
CA VAL A 486 -13.83 8.04 -17.24
C VAL A 486 -14.31 9.36 -17.83
N VAL A 487 -13.47 10.40 -17.83
CA VAL A 487 -13.81 11.71 -18.40
C VAL A 487 -14.09 11.60 -19.89
N GLN A 488 -13.29 10.85 -20.64
CA GLN A 488 -13.51 10.59 -22.07
C GLN A 488 -14.85 9.90 -22.33
N SER A 489 -15.20 8.90 -21.54
CA SER A 489 -16.46 8.17 -21.64
C SER A 489 -17.65 9.08 -21.38
N VAL A 490 -17.58 9.91 -20.35
CA VAL A 490 -18.57 10.94 -20.04
C VAL A 490 -18.66 11.96 -21.19
N ALA A 491 -17.52 12.46 -21.67
CA ALA A 491 -17.45 13.44 -22.77
C ALA A 491 -17.98 12.88 -24.09
N SER A 492 -17.99 11.58 -24.30
CA SER A 492 -18.56 10.98 -25.53
C SER A 492 -20.11 10.99 -25.53
N VAL A 493 -20.74 10.87 -24.38
CA VAL A 493 -22.20 10.70 -24.24
C VAL A 493 -22.93 12.03 -24.09
N PHE A 494 -22.47 12.91 -23.20
CA PHE A 494 -23.20 14.16 -22.88
C PHE A 494 -23.44 15.08 -24.07
N PRO A 495 -22.49 15.27 -25.02
CA PRO A 495 -22.71 16.14 -26.17
C PRO A 495 -23.90 15.73 -27.06
N VAL A 496 -24.18 14.43 -27.15
CA VAL A 496 -25.35 13.94 -27.94
C VAL A 496 -26.65 14.53 -27.42
N PHE A 497 -26.81 14.58 -26.09
CA PHE A 497 -28.00 15.16 -25.47
C PHE A 497 -27.99 16.69 -25.56
N PHE A 498 -26.87 17.35 -25.50
CA PHE A 498 -26.77 18.78 -25.74
C PHE A 498 -27.18 19.13 -27.17
N PHE A 499 -26.76 18.35 -28.16
CA PHE A 499 -27.23 18.48 -29.55
C PHE A 499 -28.74 18.30 -29.71
N LEU A 500 -29.32 17.28 -29.05
CA LEU A 500 -30.75 17.06 -29.09
C LEU A 500 -31.53 18.24 -28.51
N VAL A 501 -31.06 18.77 -27.38
CA VAL A 501 -31.70 19.94 -26.78
C VAL A 501 -31.48 21.18 -27.62
N ALA A 502 -30.30 21.38 -28.21
CA ALA A 502 -30.03 22.49 -29.11
C ALA A 502 -30.93 22.42 -30.38
N ALA A 503 -31.09 21.22 -30.93
CA ALA A 503 -32.01 20.98 -32.06
C ALA A 503 -33.46 21.33 -31.68
N LEU A 504 -33.89 20.96 -30.46
CA LEU A 504 -35.25 21.27 -29.97
C LEU A 504 -35.42 22.79 -29.79
N VAL A 505 -34.42 23.50 -29.23
CA VAL A 505 -34.44 24.96 -29.10
C VAL A 505 -34.48 25.61 -30.48
N CYS A 506 -33.69 25.12 -31.42
CA CYS A 506 -33.70 25.61 -32.81
C CYS A 506 -35.08 25.37 -33.48
N LEU A 507 -35.66 24.17 -33.33
CA LEU A 507 -36.96 23.80 -33.87
C LEU A 507 -38.05 24.73 -33.33
N THR A 508 -38.04 24.98 -32.03
CA THR A 508 -39.04 25.85 -31.38
C THR A 508 -38.90 27.29 -31.82
N THR A 509 -37.69 27.81 -31.85
CA THR A 509 -37.39 29.18 -32.23
C THR A 509 -37.69 29.45 -33.69
N MET A 510 -37.25 28.53 -34.58
CA MET A 510 -37.49 28.68 -36.00
C MET A 510 -38.97 28.51 -36.40
N THR A 511 -39.67 27.53 -35.79
CA THR A 511 -41.10 27.34 -35.99
C THR A 511 -41.87 28.62 -35.64
N ARG A 512 -41.50 29.26 -34.55
CA ARG A 512 -42.13 30.51 -34.12
C ARG A 512 -41.76 31.66 -35.04
N MET A 513 -40.49 31.90 -35.34
CA MET A 513 -40.05 33.01 -36.20
C MET A 513 -40.71 32.94 -37.56
N ILE A 514 -40.85 31.71 -38.10
CA ILE A 514 -41.53 31.50 -39.37
C ILE A 514 -43.04 31.78 -39.24
N ALA A 515 -43.66 31.38 -38.12
CA ALA A 515 -45.06 31.69 -37.85
C ALA A 515 -45.33 33.19 -37.70
N ASP A 516 -44.44 33.90 -36.96
CA ASP A 516 -44.54 35.37 -36.80
C ASP A 516 -44.33 36.11 -38.13
N GLN A 517 -43.49 35.60 -39.01
CA GLN A 517 -43.23 36.20 -40.33
C GLN A 517 -44.09 35.61 -41.46
N ARG A 518 -45.10 34.80 -41.14
CA ARG A 518 -45.98 34.11 -42.10
C ARG A 518 -46.59 35.06 -43.15
N THR A 519 -47.05 36.24 -42.75
CA THR A 519 -47.59 37.26 -43.64
C THR A 519 -46.49 37.77 -44.61
N GLN A 520 -45.28 38.02 -44.15
CA GLN A 520 -44.17 38.40 -45.01
C GLN A 520 -43.79 37.32 -46.01
N ILE A 521 -43.78 36.04 -45.54
CA ILE A 521 -43.55 34.84 -46.39
C ILE A 521 -44.63 34.78 -47.48
N GLY A 522 -45.89 34.97 -47.09
CA GLY A 522 -47.03 35.03 -47.99
C GLY A 522 -46.91 36.13 -49.05
N ILE A 523 -46.55 37.34 -48.65
CA ILE A 523 -46.29 38.49 -49.53
C ILE A 523 -45.14 38.18 -50.50
N MET A 524 -43.98 37.68 -50.00
CA MET A 524 -42.86 37.33 -50.88
C MET A 524 -43.27 36.25 -51.89
N LYS A 525 -44.03 35.26 -51.47
CA LYS A 525 -44.55 34.19 -52.35
C LYS A 525 -45.53 34.75 -53.36
N ALA A 526 -46.44 35.68 -52.99
CA ALA A 526 -47.35 36.36 -53.87
C ALA A 526 -46.63 37.26 -54.89
N LEU A 527 -45.52 37.87 -54.54
CA LEU A 527 -44.66 38.67 -55.42
C LEU A 527 -43.78 37.81 -56.37
N GLY A 528 -43.91 36.48 -56.31
CA GLY A 528 -43.27 35.56 -57.25
C GLY A 528 -41.85 35.09 -56.78
N TYR A 529 -41.43 35.35 -55.59
CA TYR A 529 -40.19 34.79 -55.09
C TYR A 529 -40.26 33.27 -55.03
N SER A 530 -39.23 32.60 -55.50
CA SER A 530 -39.13 31.15 -55.44
C SER A 530 -39.07 30.65 -53.99
N SER A 531 -39.66 29.47 -53.74
CA SER A 531 -39.61 28.83 -52.43
C SER A 531 -38.16 28.68 -51.90
N GLY A 532 -37.20 28.41 -52.83
CA GLY A 532 -35.77 28.30 -52.48
C GLY A 532 -35.17 29.63 -51.97
N ALA A 533 -35.55 30.78 -52.62
CA ALA A 533 -35.07 32.10 -52.22
C ALA A 533 -35.63 32.48 -50.80
N ILE A 534 -36.88 32.14 -50.55
CA ILE A 534 -37.54 32.39 -49.25
C ILE A 534 -36.86 31.52 -48.16
N ILE A 535 -36.68 30.19 -48.42
CA ILE A 535 -35.99 29.28 -47.50
C ILE A 535 -34.54 29.75 -47.25
N GLY A 536 -33.84 30.16 -48.32
CA GLY A 536 -32.47 30.63 -48.29
C GLY A 536 -32.24 31.82 -47.30
N LYS A 537 -33.24 32.74 -47.23
CA LYS A 537 -33.22 33.86 -46.27
C LYS A 537 -33.14 33.35 -44.80
N TYR A 538 -34.01 32.35 -44.48
CA TYR A 538 -34.06 31.81 -43.09
C TYR A 538 -32.90 30.86 -42.83
N MET A 539 -32.46 30.09 -43.86
CA MET A 539 -31.25 29.28 -43.72
C MET A 539 -30.00 30.13 -43.49
N PHE A 540 -29.88 31.26 -44.20
CA PHE A 540 -28.77 32.18 -43.98
C PHE A 540 -28.78 32.76 -42.55
N TYR A 541 -29.95 33.14 -42.06
CA TYR A 541 -30.15 33.64 -40.71
C TYR A 541 -29.75 32.60 -39.66
N SER A 542 -30.34 31.39 -39.74
CA SER A 542 -30.06 30.33 -38.78
C SER A 542 -28.64 29.80 -38.91
N GLY A 543 -28.13 29.66 -40.15
CA GLY A 543 -26.77 29.22 -40.42
C GLY A 543 -25.69 30.17 -39.90
N SER A 544 -25.85 31.49 -40.14
CA SER A 544 -24.94 32.51 -39.63
C SER A 544 -24.92 32.54 -38.11
N ALA A 545 -26.09 32.45 -37.51
CA ALA A 545 -26.18 32.39 -36.01
C ALA A 545 -25.50 31.12 -35.46
N THR A 546 -25.66 29.97 -36.12
CA THR A 546 -25.01 28.72 -35.75
C THR A 546 -23.49 28.82 -35.89
N VAL A 547 -23.00 29.34 -37.01
CA VAL A 547 -21.54 29.50 -37.23
C VAL A 547 -20.94 30.41 -36.17
N LEU A 548 -21.54 31.57 -35.89
CA LEU A 548 -21.10 32.46 -34.84
C LEU A 548 -21.14 31.78 -33.49
N GLY A 549 -22.23 31.06 -33.20
CA GLY A 549 -22.37 30.29 -31.98
C GLY A 549 -21.27 29.21 -31.81
N CYS A 550 -20.97 28.48 -32.91
CA CYS A 550 -19.88 27.51 -32.90
C CYS A 550 -18.51 28.17 -32.70
N ILE A 551 -18.23 29.28 -33.36
CA ILE A 551 -16.96 29.99 -33.17
C ILE A 551 -16.77 30.41 -31.70
N PHE A 552 -17.75 31.05 -31.11
CA PHE A 552 -17.70 31.46 -29.70
C PHE A 552 -17.70 30.26 -28.75
N GLY A 553 -18.52 29.23 -29.05
CA GLY A 553 -18.63 28.02 -28.22
C GLY A 553 -17.35 27.21 -28.22
N ILE A 554 -16.75 27.00 -29.40
CA ILE A 554 -15.47 26.29 -29.54
C ILE A 554 -14.36 27.10 -28.86
N ALA A 555 -14.26 28.41 -29.14
CA ALA A 555 -13.24 29.24 -28.49
C ALA A 555 -13.36 29.22 -26.96
N ALA A 556 -14.56 29.46 -26.42
CA ALA A 556 -14.77 29.47 -24.98
C ALA A 556 -14.59 28.07 -24.36
N GLY A 557 -15.10 27.03 -25.01
CA GLY A 557 -15.04 25.65 -24.54
C GLY A 557 -13.61 25.08 -24.54
N SER A 558 -12.85 25.35 -25.61
CA SER A 558 -11.46 24.87 -25.72
C SER A 558 -10.50 25.50 -24.71
N PHE A 559 -10.89 26.62 -24.08
CA PHE A 559 -10.12 27.20 -22.97
C PHE A 559 -10.71 26.84 -21.61
N ALA A 560 -12.04 26.93 -21.46
CA ALA A 560 -12.66 26.80 -20.15
C ALA A 560 -12.64 25.35 -19.64
N PHE A 561 -12.99 24.36 -20.50
CA PHE A 561 -13.06 22.96 -20.05
C PHE A 561 -11.69 22.35 -19.74
N PRO A 562 -10.68 22.46 -20.60
CA PRO A 562 -9.34 22.00 -20.25
C PRO A 562 -8.83 22.65 -18.96
N ALA A 563 -9.08 23.95 -18.76
CA ALA A 563 -8.66 24.64 -17.52
C ALA A 563 -9.40 24.12 -16.28
N VAL A 564 -10.69 23.80 -16.38
CA VAL A 564 -11.48 23.24 -15.26
C VAL A 564 -11.03 21.82 -14.95
N VAL A 565 -10.86 20.96 -15.97
CA VAL A 565 -10.37 19.59 -15.78
C VAL A 565 -8.94 19.61 -15.22
N TRP A 566 -8.08 20.46 -15.75
CA TRP A 566 -6.72 20.65 -15.23
C TRP A 566 -6.70 21.10 -13.77
N PHE A 567 -7.59 22.02 -13.40
CA PHE A 567 -7.73 22.45 -12.01
C PHE A 567 -8.14 21.28 -11.11
N GLY A 568 -9.11 20.45 -11.56
CA GLY A 568 -9.51 19.24 -10.84
C GLY A 568 -8.38 18.23 -10.70
N TYR A 569 -7.68 17.95 -11.77
CA TYR A 569 -6.54 17.05 -11.75
C TYR A 569 -5.35 17.59 -10.97
N GLY A 570 -5.15 18.92 -10.96
CA GLY A 570 -4.12 19.56 -10.14
C GLY A 570 -4.33 19.47 -8.63
N LEU A 571 -5.49 18.97 -8.18
CA LEU A 571 -5.74 18.62 -6.77
C LEU A 571 -5.23 17.22 -6.42
N ILE A 572 -5.00 16.36 -7.42
CA ILE A 572 -4.62 14.95 -7.23
C ILE A 572 -3.26 14.66 -7.85
N TYR A 573 -2.96 15.30 -9.01
CA TYR A 573 -1.78 15.02 -9.82
C TYR A 573 -0.84 16.21 -9.89
N ASN A 574 0.44 15.94 -9.71
CA ASN A 574 1.52 16.92 -9.85
C ASN A 574 1.97 17.04 -11.31
N LEU A 575 1.10 17.59 -12.15
CA LEU A 575 1.35 17.70 -13.59
C LEU A 575 2.12 18.99 -13.97
N SER A 576 2.93 18.88 -15.00
CA SER A 576 3.83 19.96 -15.44
C SER A 576 3.20 20.93 -16.45
N GLY A 577 2.28 21.78 -16.00
CA GLY A 577 1.77 22.89 -16.81
C GLY A 577 0.74 22.49 -17.89
N LEU A 578 -0.32 23.29 -18.06
CA LEU A 578 -1.38 23.07 -19.04
C LEU A 578 -0.94 23.54 -20.42
N THR A 579 -1.02 22.65 -21.42
CA THR A 579 -0.90 23.00 -22.84
C THR A 579 -2.28 22.93 -23.51
N PHE A 580 -2.68 24.05 -24.15
CA PHE A 580 -3.92 24.09 -24.90
C PHE A 580 -3.72 23.53 -26.31
N ILE A 581 -4.35 22.40 -26.59
CA ILE A 581 -4.32 21.76 -27.91
C ILE A 581 -5.70 21.90 -28.54
N MET A 582 -5.75 22.40 -29.79
CA MET A 582 -6.98 22.52 -30.56
C MET A 582 -7.06 21.38 -31.57
N ASP A 583 -8.04 20.50 -31.37
CA ASP A 583 -8.40 19.48 -32.35
C ASP A 583 -9.27 20.09 -33.46
N TRP A 584 -8.62 20.54 -34.54
CA TRP A 584 -9.29 21.16 -35.68
C TRP A 584 -10.27 20.23 -36.43
N PRO A 585 -9.95 18.95 -36.68
CA PRO A 585 -10.88 17.99 -37.25
C PRO A 585 -12.16 17.85 -36.42
N LEU A 586 -12.03 17.72 -35.10
CA LEU A 586 -13.17 17.61 -34.19
C LEU A 586 -13.99 18.90 -34.17
N ALA A 587 -13.36 20.05 -34.09
CA ALA A 587 -14.03 21.35 -34.13
C ALA A 587 -14.81 21.56 -35.43
N ALA A 588 -14.22 21.17 -36.57
CA ALA A 588 -14.89 21.19 -37.86
C ALA A 588 -16.07 20.21 -37.91
N GLY A 589 -15.90 19.01 -37.40
CA GLY A 589 -16.95 17.97 -37.33
C GLY A 589 -18.15 18.44 -36.48
N ILE A 590 -17.90 19.00 -35.28
CA ILE A 590 -18.93 19.56 -34.41
C ILE A 590 -19.65 20.73 -35.09
N THR A 591 -18.92 21.65 -35.73
CA THR A 591 -19.54 22.76 -36.48
C THR A 591 -20.40 22.27 -37.63
N ALA A 592 -19.93 21.30 -38.41
CA ALA A 592 -20.67 20.71 -39.50
C ALA A 592 -21.95 20.01 -39.01
N ALA A 593 -21.86 19.25 -37.91
CA ALA A 593 -23.04 18.57 -37.33
C ALA A 593 -24.08 19.57 -36.83
N ASN A 594 -23.66 20.62 -36.08
CA ASN A 594 -24.57 21.68 -35.62
C ASN A 594 -25.24 22.43 -36.79
N LEU A 595 -24.46 22.78 -37.81
CA LEU A 595 -24.93 23.47 -38.97
C LEU A 595 -25.92 22.60 -39.76
N ALA A 596 -25.63 21.31 -39.96
CA ALA A 596 -26.50 20.38 -40.60
C ALA A 596 -27.85 20.27 -39.87
N VAL A 597 -27.85 20.06 -38.56
CA VAL A 597 -29.07 19.96 -37.75
C VAL A 597 -29.88 21.26 -37.83
N THR A 598 -29.23 22.42 -37.66
CA THR A 598 -29.90 23.72 -37.69
C THR A 598 -30.51 24.02 -39.07
N LEU A 599 -29.77 23.74 -40.14
CA LEU A 599 -30.26 23.98 -41.50
C LEU A 599 -31.41 23.00 -41.88
N LEU A 600 -31.29 21.71 -41.49
CA LEU A 600 -32.34 20.73 -41.68
C LEU A 600 -33.65 21.10 -40.99
N VAL A 601 -33.54 21.51 -39.69
CA VAL A 601 -34.68 21.97 -38.91
C VAL A 601 -35.32 23.22 -39.55
N THR A 602 -34.49 24.19 -39.92
CA THR A 602 -34.95 25.44 -40.55
C THR A 602 -35.63 25.15 -41.91
N TRP A 603 -35.01 24.33 -42.74
CA TRP A 603 -35.58 23.87 -44.00
C TRP A 603 -36.93 23.19 -43.79
N TYR A 604 -37.01 22.25 -42.85
CA TYR A 604 -38.26 21.53 -42.56
C TYR A 604 -39.38 22.48 -42.12
N CYS A 605 -39.09 23.43 -41.23
CA CYS A 605 -40.05 24.43 -40.74
C CYS A 605 -40.54 25.32 -41.87
N CYS A 606 -39.64 25.84 -42.71
CA CYS A 606 -39.96 26.70 -43.83
C CYS A 606 -40.72 25.94 -44.91
N ALA A 607 -40.26 24.75 -45.30
CA ALA A 607 -40.86 23.93 -46.32
C ALA A 607 -42.32 23.57 -45.99
N LYS A 608 -42.61 23.33 -44.70
CA LYS A 608 -43.95 23.02 -44.20
C LYS A 608 -44.92 24.17 -44.38
N GLU A 609 -44.54 25.41 -44.03
CA GLU A 609 -45.38 26.59 -44.19
C GLU A 609 -45.51 26.98 -45.68
N LEU A 610 -44.45 26.86 -46.46
CA LEU A 610 -44.47 27.18 -47.86
C LEU A 610 -45.36 26.24 -48.75
N LYS A 611 -45.84 25.09 -48.20
CA LYS A 611 -46.83 24.26 -48.85
C LYS A 611 -48.23 24.95 -48.97
N CYS A 612 -48.46 25.94 -48.05
CA CYS A 612 -49.75 26.69 -48.08
C CYS A 612 -49.80 27.70 -49.26
N ALA A 613 -50.99 28.00 -49.74
CA ALA A 613 -51.17 29.02 -50.76
C ALA A 613 -50.86 30.43 -50.27
N PRO A 614 -50.38 31.38 -51.10
CA PRO A 614 -50.03 32.74 -50.64
C PRO A 614 -51.18 33.45 -49.92
N ALA A 615 -52.45 33.29 -50.44
CA ALA A 615 -53.61 33.86 -49.80
C ALA A 615 -53.94 33.30 -48.41
N GLU A 616 -53.53 32.06 -48.14
CA GLU A 616 -53.70 31.43 -46.83
C GLU A 616 -52.60 31.86 -45.86
N LEU A 617 -51.41 32.17 -46.38
CA LEU A 617 -50.29 32.64 -45.58
C LEU A 617 -50.47 34.07 -45.09
N ILE A 618 -51.16 34.91 -45.91
CA ILE A 618 -51.43 36.32 -45.58
C ILE A 618 -52.59 36.44 -44.58
N ARG A 619 -53.48 35.44 -44.52
CA ARG A 619 -54.60 35.48 -43.56
C ARG A 619 -54.14 35.00 -42.18
N PRO A 620 -54.61 35.68 -41.11
CA PRO A 620 -54.35 35.19 -39.76
C PRO A 620 -54.90 33.78 -39.57
N LYS A 621 -54.10 32.94 -38.89
CA LYS A 621 -54.51 31.57 -38.62
C LYS A 621 -55.72 31.57 -37.68
N ALA A 622 -56.78 30.89 -38.08
CA ALA A 622 -57.97 30.79 -37.24
C ALA A 622 -57.65 30.08 -35.94
N PRO A 623 -58.20 30.56 -34.80
CA PRO A 623 -58.00 29.90 -33.51
C PRO A 623 -58.49 28.46 -33.54
N GLU A 624 -57.71 27.49 -33.04
CA GLU A 624 -58.12 26.10 -32.93
C GLU A 624 -59.37 25.98 -32.04
N ALA A 625 -60.43 25.30 -32.51
CA ALA A 625 -61.66 25.07 -31.76
C ALA A 625 -61.34 24.25 -30.48
N GLY A 626 -61.84 24.68 -29.35
CA GLY A 626 -61.63 24.03 -28.07
C GLY A 626 -62.31 22.63 -28.03
N LYS A 627 -61.53 21.60 -27.82
CA LYS A 627 -62.04 20.24 -27.60
C LYS A 627 -62.09 19.96 -26.09
N ARG A 628 -62.98 19.08 -25.62
CA ARG A 628 -63.04 18.62 -24.24
C ARG A 628 -61.70 17.95 -23.88
N ILE A 629 -61.12 18.32 -22.72
CA ILE A 629 -59.88 17.76 -22.23
C ILE A 629 -60.11 16.49 -21.41
N LEU A 630 -59.07 15.67 -21.25
CA LEU A 630 -59.13 14.39 -20.55
C LEU A 630 -59.44 14.57 -19.05
N LEU A 631 -58.98 15.66 -18.45
CA LEU A 631 -59.27 16.00 -17.04
C LEU A 631 -60.77 16.31 -16.80
N GLU A 632 -61.50 16.83 -17.82
CA GLU A 632 -62.95 17.06 -17.72
C GLU A 632 -63.72 15.76 -17.61
N ARG A 633 -63.13 14.62 -17.97
CA ARG A 633 -63.71 13.30 -17.85
C ARG A 633 -63.59 12.69 -16.46
N ILE A 634 -62.82 13.32 -15.58
CA ILE A 634 -62.59 12.86 -14.21
C ILE A 634 -63.34 13.83 -13.28
N PRO A 635 -64.58 13.57 -12.91
CA PRO A 635 -65.41 14.52 -12.17
C PRO A 635 -64.86 14.87 -10.82
N VAL A 636 -64.23 13.93 -10.12
CA VAL A 636 -63.68 14.09 -8.78
C VAL A 636 -62.61 15.20 -8.76
N VAL A 637 -61.65 15.14 -9.73
CA VAL A 637 -60.58 16.15 -9.81
C VAL A 637 -61.09 17.46 -10.38
N TRP A 638 -61.97 17.40 -11.38
CA TRP A 638 -62.43 18.58 -12.09
C TRP A 638 -63.33 19.49 -11.21
N ASN A 639 -64.20 18.89 -10.35
CA ASN A 639 -65.15 19.66 -9.56
C ASN A 639 -64.44 20.42 -8.46
N ASP A 640 -63.41 19.86 -7.85
CA ASP A 640 -62.65 20.49 -6.74
C ASP A 640 -61.69 21.59 -7.24
N MET A 641 -61.38 21.65 -8.52
CA MET A 641 -60.51 22.70 -9.09
C MET A 641 -61.19 24.04 -9.11
N SER A 642 -60.45 25.09 -8.68
CA SER A 642 -60.85 26.50 -8.80
C SER A 642 -61.00 26.90 -10.27
N PHE A 643 -61.75 27.95 -10.56
CA PHE A 643 -61.96 28.48 -11.92
C PHE A 643 -60.63 28.70 -12.64
N MET A 644 -59.67 29.30 -11.98
CA MET A 644 -58.33 29.58 -12.51
C MET A 644 -57.54 28.30 -12.84
N GLN A 645 -57.67 27.27 -12.01
CA GLN A 645 -57.05 25.97 -12.29
C GLN A 645 -57.72 25.30 -13.51
N LYS A 646 -59.04 25.35 -13.63
CA LYS A 646 -59.79 24.82 -14.82
C LYS A 646 -59.33 25.53 -16.08
N VAL A 647 -59.20 26.88 -16.04
CA VAL A 647 -58.73 27.66 -17.19
C VAL A 647 -57.27 27.29 -17.52
N SER A 648 -56.37 27.18 -16.54
CA SER A 648 -54.98 26.77 -16.78
C SER A 648 -54.90 25.37 -17.36
N ALA A 649 -55.65 24.41 -16.84
CA ALA A 649 -55.67 23.03 -17.35
C ALA A 649 -56.18 22.97 -18.81
N ARG A 650 -57.25 23.74 -19.15
CA ARG A 650 -57.71 23.85 -20.53
C ARG A 650 -56.68 24.46 -21.45
N ASN A 651 -56.02 25.55 -20.98
CA ASN A 651 -55.01 26.24 -21.77
C ASN A 651 -53.78 25.36 -22.00
N ILE A 652 -53.32 24.64 -20.97
CA ILE A 652 -52.22 23.69 -21.08
C ILE A 652 -52.57 22.64 -22.14
N MET A 653 -53.70 21.94 -22.03
CA MET A 653 -54.09 20.85 -22.92
C MET A 653 -54.50 21.26 -24.32
N ARG A 654 -54.80 22.54 -24.54
CA ARG A 654 -55.17 23.08 -25.86
C ARG A 654 -53.97 23.04 -26.83
N TYR A 655 -52.77 23.28 -26.35
CA TYR A 655 -51.56 23.36 -27.15
C TYR A 655 -50.64 22.14 -26.95
N LYS A 656 -51.06 20.94 -27.35
CA LYS A 656 -50.32 19.66 -27.12
C LYS A 656 -48.86 19.70 -27.57
N LYS A 657 -48.58 20.36 -28.70
CA LYS A 657 -47.22 20.50 -29.24
C LYS A 657 -46.33 21.26 -28.28
N ARG A 658 -46.87 22.30 -27.66
CA ARG A 658 -46.16 23.15 -26.67
C ARG A 658 -45.88 22.33 -25.41
N ILE A 659 -46.88 21.55 -24.92
CA ILE A 659 -46.67 20.69 -23.76
C ILE A 659 -45.52 19.71 -24.02
N PHE A 660 -45.59 19.03 -25.17
CA PHE A 660 -44.55 18.06 -25.54
C PHE A 660 -43.19 18.69 -25.67
N MET A 661 -43.06 19.89 -26.26
CA MET A 661 -41.82 20.63 -26.34
C MET A 661 -41.30 21.04 -24.97
N MET A 662 -42.20 21.52 -24.08
CA MET A 662 -41.82 21.92 -22.73
C MET A 662 -41.44 20.71 -21.88
N LEU A 663 -42.18 19.60 -21.94
CA LEU A 663 -41.85 18.37 -21.26
C LEU A 663 -40.50 17.79 -21.72
N LEU A 664 -40.26 17.79 -23.02
CA LEU A 664 -39.01 17.27 -23.59
C LEU A 664 -37.84 18.21 -23.27
N GLY A 665 -38.04 19.54 -23.36
CA GLY A 665 -37.00 20.52 -23.10
C GLY A 665 -36.60 20.56 -21.61
N ILE A 666 -37.60 20.72 -20.72
CA ILE A 666 -37.39 20.75 -19.29
C ILE A 666 -36.95 19.39 -18.79
N GLY A 667 -37.61 18.32 -19.25
CA GLY A 667 -37.30 16.96 -18.88
C GLY A 667 -35.89 16.55 -19.31
N GLY A 668 -35.47 16.94 -20.51
CA GLY A 668 -34.12 16.70 -20.99
C GLY A 668 -33.06 17.39 -20.12
N CYS A 669 -33.34 18.63 -19.71
CA CYS A 669 -32.43 19.36 -18.81
C CYS A 669 -32.37 18.72 -17.39
N THR A 670 -33.54 18.36 -16.83
CA THR A 670 -33.63 17.68 -15.55
C THR A 670 -32.92 16.31 -15.60
N ALA A 671 -33.09 15.60 -16.73
CA ALA A 671 -32.42 14.32 -16.96
C ALA A 671 -30.88 14.47 -16.93
N LEU A 672 -30.36 15.50 -17.59
CA LEU A 672 -28.91 15.77 -17.60
C LEU A 672 -28.38 16.11 -16.19
N VAL A 673 -29.14 16.93 -15.43
CA VAL A 673 -28.75 17.25 -14.05
C VAL A 673 -28.81 16.00 -13.17
N LEU A 674 -29.86 15.19 -13.27
CA LEU A 674 -29.97 13.95 -12.51
C LEU A 674 -28.87 12.96 -12.89
N THR A 675 -28.55 12.82 -14.17
CA THR A 675 -27.48 11.95 -14.63
C THR A 675 -26.12 12.39 -14.07
N ALA A 676 -25.85 13.69 -14.06
CA ALA A 676 -24.60 14.20 -13.51
C ALA A 676 -24.51 14.01 -11.98
N LEU A 677 -25.60 14.22 -11.25
CA LEU A 677 -25.66 13.91 -9.82
C LEU A 677 -25.58 12.40 -9.56
N GLY A 678 -26.25 11.59 -10.38
CA GLY A 678 -26.18 10.13 -10.30
C GLY A 678 -24.77 9.59 -10.61
N LEU A 679 -24.02 10.25 -11.51
CA LEU A 679 -22.63 9.90 -11.75
C LEU A 679 -21.79 10.12 -10.48
N ASN A 680 -21.98 11.26 -9.82
CA ASN A 680 -21.35 11.53 -8.53
C ASN A 680 -21.73 10.47 -7.49
N ASP A 681 -23.01 10.16 -7.35
CA ASP A 681 -23.49 9.18 -6.38
C ASP A 681 -22.90 7.80 -6.67
N THR A 682 -22.80 7.41 -7.94
CA THR A 682 -22.22 6.12 -8.33
C THR A 682 -20.73 6.06 -8.01
N ILE A 683 -19.98 7.13 -8.30
CA ILE A 683 -18.54 7.22 -8.00
C ILE A 683 -18.32 7.09 -6.49
N GLN A 684 -19.03 7.89 -5.69
CA GLN A 684 -18.90 7.84 -4.22
C GLN A 684 -19.35 6.49 -3.62
N ASN A 685 -20.33 5.86 -4.25
CA ASN A 685 -20.85 4.56 -3.80
C ASN A 685 -19.84 3.43 -3.97
N VAL A 686 -18.88 3.53 -4.91
CA VAL A 686 -17.81 2.54 -5.07
C VAL A 686 -16.99 2.44 -3.79
N VAL A 687 -16.49 3.56 -3.27
CA VAL A 687 -15.68 3.58 -2.04
C VAL A 687 -16.46 3.05 -0.84
N THR A 688 -17.69 3.57 -0.66
CA THR A 688 -18.53 3.18 0.47
C THR A 688 -18.84 1.69 0.45
N ARG A 689 -19.25 1.16 -0.72
CA ARG A 689 -19.56 -0.26 -0.85
C ARG A 689 -18.35 -1.16 -0.69
N GLN A 690 -17.22 -0.78 -1.27
CA GLN A 690 -16.01 -1.58 -1.21
C GLN A 690 -15.45 -1.66 0.22
N TYR A 691 -15.31 -0.52 0.89
CA TYR A 691 -14.55 -0.42 2.14
C TYR A 691 -15.43 -0.37 3.41
N ASP A 692 -16.74 -0.18 3.30
CA ASP A 692 -17.63 -0.23 4.48
C ASP A 692 -18.53 -1.47 4.48
N ASP A 693 -18.88 -2.04 3.28
CA ASP A 693 -19.79 -3.17 3.21
C ASP A 693 -19.07 -4.49 2.85
N ILE A 694 -18.03 -4.47 1.99
CA ILE A 694 -17.36 -5.67 1.49
C ILE A 694 -16.10 -5.98 2.28
N ILE A 695 -15.21 -5.00 2.47
CA ILE A 695 -13.98 -5.16 3.27
C ILE A 695 -14.32 -4.94 4.73
N LEU A 696 -14.22 -6.01 5.52
CA LEU A 696 -14.59 -6.03 6.94
C LEU A 696 -13.36 -6.20 7.84
N TYR A 697 -12.15 -6.25 7.29
CA TYR A 697 -10.90 -6.34 8.03
C TYR A 697 -10.25 -4.97 8.19
N ASP A 698 -9.49 -4.81 9.28
CA ASP A 698 -8.73 -3.59 9.56
C ASP A 698 -7.32 -3.65 8.97
N TYR A 699 -6.70 -4.85 8.98
CA TYR A 699 -5.33 -5.07 8.54
C TYR A 699 -5.22 -6.11 7.44
N GLU A 700 -4.37 -5.83 6.46
CA GLU A 700 -3.75 -6.81 5.59
C GLU A 700 -2.28 -6.93 5.97
N ILE A 701 -1.87 -8.09 6.44
CA ILE A 701 -0.53 -8.36 6.96
C ILE A 701 0.22 -9.21 5.93
N THR A 702 1.42 -8.79 5.56
CA THR A 702 2.32 -9.56 4.69
C THR A 702 3.38 -10.25 5.53
N MET A 703 3.57 -11.56 5.33
CA MET A 703 4.51 -12.39 6.07
C MET A 703 5.80 -12.65 5.29
N ALA A 704 6.90 -12.86 6.01
CA ALA A 704 8.21 -13.16 5.43
C ALA A 704 8.32 -14.61 4.94
N TYR A 705 7.60 -15.53 5.57
CA TYR A 705 7.64 -16.97 5.34
C TYR A 705 6.24 -17.59 5.40
N ASP A 706 6.14 -18.87 5.08
CA ASP A 706 4.86 -19.60 5.10
C ASP A 706 4.33 -19.73 6.52
N MET A 707 3.07 -19.39 6.71
CA MET A 707 2.35 -19.44 7.99
C MET A 707 1.66 -20.80 8.16
N ASN A 708 2.45 -21.84 8.42
CA ASN A 708 1.93 -23.13 8.81
C ASN A 708 1.26 -23.08 10.20
N GLU A 709 0.61 -24.16 10.65
CA GLU A 709 -0.15 -24.17 11.92
C GLU A 709 0.71 -23.81 13.15
N GLU A 710 2.00 -24.21 13.19
CA GLU A 710 2.90 -23.85 14.29
C GLU A 710 3.25 -22.36 14.26
N GLU A 711 3.54 -21.82 13.08
CA GLU A 711 3.85 -20.40 12.89
C GLU A 711 2.64 -19.50 13.20
N GLN A 712 1.43 -19.94 12.83
CA GLN A 712 0.19 -19.23 13.21
C GLN A 712 0.01 -19.14 14.73
N GLU A 713 0.30 -20.23 15.47
CA GLU A 713 0.24 -20.20 16.94
C GLU A 713 1.28 -19.25 17.54
N ILE A 714 2.49 -19.21 16.95
CA ILE A 714 3.56 -18.29 17.35
C ILE A 714 3.12 -16.86 17.09
N PHE A 715 2.62 -16.57 15.90
CA PHE A 715 2.10 -15.26 15.49
C PHE A 715 1.04 -14.74 16.47
N PHE A 716 0.00 -15.53 16.80
CA PHE A 716 -1.04 -15.11 17.75
C PHE A 716 -0.51 -14.88 19.16
N ARG A 717 0.51 -15.63 19.58
CA ARG A 717 1.15 -15.43 20.88
C ARG A 717 1.93 -14.12 20.93
N ASP A 718 2.67 -13.82 19.85
CA ASP A 718 3.58 -12.69 19.79
C ASP A 718 2.82 -11.39 19.47
N ALA A 719 1.75 -11.46 18.66
CA ALA A 719 0.83 -10.34 18.40
C ALA A 719 -0.02 -9.95 19.63
N GLY A 720 -0.27 -10.90 20.56
CA GLY A 720 -0.90 -10.63 21.85
C GLY A 720 -2.22 -9.86 21.77
N ASP A 721 -2.25 -8.68 22.40
CA ASP A 721 -3.43 -7.82 22.47
C ASP A 721 -3.57 -6.84 21.28
N ASP A 722 -2.69 -6.89 20.28
CA ASP A 722 -2.72 -5.98 19.12
C ASP A 722 -3.58 -6.54 17.97
N ILE A 723 -4.00 -7.79 18.06
CA ILE A 723 -4.92 -8.45 17.12
C ILE A 723 -6.08 -9.10 17.88
N LYS A 724 -7.30 -8.95 17.33
CA LYS A 724 -8.49 -9.64 17.82
C LYS A 724 -8.64 -11.03 17.22
N ASP A 725 -8.53 -11.11 15.92
CA ASP A 725 -8.58 -12.35 15.13
C ASP A 725 -7.91 -12.15 13.77
N ALA A 726 -7.51 -13.24 13.12
CA ALA A 726 -6.91 -13.23 11.79
C ALA A 726 -7.26 -14.48 11.00
N VAL A 727 -7.22 -14.36 9.67
CA VAL A 727 -7.28 -15.47 8.72
C VAL A 727 -6.07 -15.42 7.80
N PHE A 728 -5.33 -16.53 7.72
CA PHE A 728 -4.19 -16.65 6.83
C PHE A 728 -4.61 -17.14 5.45
N LEU A 729 -3.97 -16.64 4.42
CA LEU A 729 -4.32 -16.90 3.04
C LEU A 729 -3.12 -16.75 2.10
N TYR A 730 -3.21 -17.40 0.97
CA TYR A 730 -2.36 -17.09 -0.16
C TYR A 730 -3.00 -15.97 -0.99
N ARG A 731 -2.20 -15.00 -1.38
CA ARG A 731 -2.51 -13.99 -2.40
C ARG A 731 -1.42 -13.95 -3.46
N GLY A 732 -1.81 -14.06 -4.71
CA GLY A 732 -0.89 -13.98 -5.84
C GLY A 732 -1.60 -13.49 -7.09
N LEU A 733 -0.86 -12.94 -8.03
CA LEU A 733 -1.39 -12.58 -9.33
C LEU A 733 -1.58 -13.83 -10.18
N ALA A 734 -2.69 -13.91 -10.88
CA ALA A 734 -2.96 -14.94 -11.87
C ALA A 734 -3.58 -14.32 -13.13
N GLU A 735 -3.18 -14.83 -14.28
CA GLU A 735 -3.86 -14.55 -15.53
C GLU A 735 -5.09 -15.45 -15.65
N VAL A 736 -6.25 -14.84 -15.85
CA VAL A 736 -7.53 -15.52 -16.02
C VAL A 736 -7.89 -15.50 -17.49
N SER A 737 -7.95 -16.67 -18.11
CA SER A 737 -8.36 -16.82 -19.49
C SER A 737 -9.82 -17.21 -19.56
N GLY A 738 -10.63 -16.35 -20.17
CA GLY A 738 -12.04 -16.60 -20.52
C GLY A 738 -12.21 -16.99 -21.97
N SER A 739 -13.45 -16.87 -22.49
CA SER A 739 -13.78 -17.20 -23.86
C SER A 739 -13.16 -16.26 -24.90
N ASP A 740 -13.07 -14.98 -24.61
CA ASP A 740 -12.71 -13.93 -25.58
C ASP A 740 -11.53 -13.03 -25.12
N ALA A 741 -11.11 -13.13 -23.86
CA ALA A 741 -10.09 -12.26 -23.29
C ALA A 741 -9.27 -12.96 -22.20
N ILE A 742 -8.06 -12.43 -21.97
CA ILE A 742 -7.20 -12.77 -20.84
C ILE A 742 -7.09 -11.52 -19.97
N LYS A 743 -7.28 -11.66 -18.67
CA LYS A 743 -7.18 -10.57 -17.69
C LYS A 743 -6.41 -11.02 -16.46
N SER A 744 -5.68 -10.11 -15.86
CA SER A 744 -5.04 -10.35 -14.58
C SER A 744 -6.03 -10.19 -13.42
N ALA A 745 -5.93 -11.07 -12.44
CA ALA A 745 -6.72 -11.02 -11.22
C ALA A 745 -5.89 -11.50 -10.02
N THR A 746 -6.27 -11.07 -8.83
CA THR A 746 -5.69 -11.57 -7.59
C THR A 746 -6.32 -12.91 -7.23
N LEU A 747 -5.51 -13.96 -7.31
CA LEU A 747 -5.89 -15.29 -6.86
C LEU A 747 -5.74 -15.37 -5.34
N THR A 748 -6.82 -15.72 -4.66
CA THR A 748 -6.85 -15.90 -3.22
C THR A 748 -7.24 -17.34 -2.86
N VAL A 749 -6.41 -17.97 -2.03
CA VAL A 749 -6.62 -19.35 -1.56
C VAL A 749 -6.67 -19.36 -0.04
N THR A 750 -7.77 -19.83 0.55
CA THR A 750 -7.92 -19.94 2.00
C THR A 750 -9.11 -20.81 2.39
N ASP A 751 -9.29 -21.07 3.70
CA ASP A 751 -10.50 -21.69 4.25
C ASP A 751 -11.67 -20.68 4.23
N GLY A 752 -12.61 -20.91 3.33
CA GLY A 752 -13.73 -20.01 3.09
C GLY A 752 -14.61 -19.72 4.30
N LYS A 753 -14.71 -20.66 5.27
CA LYS A 753 -15.53 -20.46 6.49
C LYS A 753 -14.98 -19.36 7.39
N LYS A 754 -13.68 -19.17 7.36
CA LYS A 754 -13.02 -18.12 8.14
C LYS A 754 -13.05 -16.79 7.39
N LEU A 755 -12.91 -16.80 6.06
CA LEU A 755 -12.82 -15.61 5.22
C LEU A 755 -14.07 -14.71 5.30
N CYS A 756 -15.28 -15.28 5.37
CA CYS A 756 -16.53 -14.52 5.42
C CYS A 756 -16.69 -13.56 6.61
N LYS A 757 -15.77 -13.58 7.58
CA LYS A 757 -15.71 -12.57 8.64
C LYS A 757 -14.97 -11.30 8.23
N TYR A 758 -14.12 -11.40 7.22
CA TYR A 758 -13.20 -10.36 6.78
C TYR A 758 -13.58 -9.77 5.43
N ILE A 759 -14.28 -10.56 4.61
CA ILE A 759 -14.79 -10.14 3.30
C ILE A 759 -16.24 -10.60 3.17
N ASP A 760 -17.14 -9.66 2.87
CA ASP A 760 -18.54 -10.01 2.56
C ASP A 760 -18.61 -10.56 1.13
N LEU A 761 -18.80 -11.86 1.02
CA LEU A 761 -19.02 -12.54 -0.24
C LEU A 761 -20.52 -12.61 -0.54
N SER A 762 -21.02 -11.61 -1.24
CA SER A 762 -22.42 -11.51 -1.66
C SER A 762 -22.55 -11.06 -3.12
N TYR A 763 -23.67 -11.39 -3.76
CA TYR A 763 -24.05 -10.93 -5.09
C TYR A 763 -25.46 -10.35 -5.05
N ASP A 764 -25.62 -9.07 -5.43
CA ASP A 764 -26.89 -8.32 -5.31
C ASP A 764 -27.51 -8.38 -3.88
N GLY A 765 -26.68 -8.49 -2.85
CA GLY A 765 -27.09 -8.55 -1.45
C GLY A 765 -27.50 -9.94 -0.93
N GLU A 766 -27.40 -10.97 -1.77
CA GLU A 766 -27.58 -12.37 -1.35
C GLU A 766 -26.20 -13.00 -1.13
N PRO A 767 -25.94 -13.61 0.04
CA PRO A 767 -24.66 -14.25 0.33
C PRO A 767 -24.42 -15.43 -0.60
N ILE A 768 -23.15 -15.60 -1.02
CA ILE A 768 -22.71 -16.76 -1.79
C ILE A 768 -21.91 -17.73 -0.95
N ASP A 769 -21.95 -19.01 -1.28
CA ASP A 769 -21.09 -20.01 -0.68
C ASP A 769 -19.66 -19.89 -1.26
N TYR A 770 -18.66 -20.10 -0.40
CA TYR A 770 -17.26 -20.15 -0.84
C TYR A 770 -17.06 -21.34 -1.80
N PRO A 771 -16.27 -21.19 -2.87
CA PRO A 771 -16.09 -22.23 -3.89
C PRO A 771 -15.53 -23.51 -3.29
N GLY A 772 -16.10 -24.63 -3.74
CA GLY A 772 -15.65 -25.96 -3.36
C GLY A 772 -14.50 -26.46 -4.22
N ARG A 773 -14.25 -27.75 -4.14
CA ARG A 773 -13.17 -28.41 -4.90
C ARG A 773 -13.43 -28.34 -6.41
N GLY A 774 -12.44 -27.83 -7.16
CA GLY A 774 -12.52 -27.66 -8.61
C GLY A 774 -13.39 -26.45 -9.04
N GLU A 775 -13.82 -25.64 -8.08
CA GLU A 775 -14.67 -24.48 -8.29
C GLU A 775 -13.92 -23.17 -8.01
N ALA A 776 -14.41 -22.09 -8.62
CA ALA A 776 -13.94 -20.74 -8.35
C ALA A 776 -15.11 -19.77 -8.18
N ALA A 777 -14.97 -18.79 -7.32
CA ALA A 777 -15.80 -17.60 -7.29
C ALA A 777 -15.02 -16.42 -7.89
N ILE A 778 -15.64 -15.69 -8.79
CA ILE A 778 -15.04 -14.53 -9.46
C ILE A 778 -15.93 -13.30 -9.30
N ASN A 779 -15.34 -12.12 -9.26
CA ASN A 779 -16.15 -10.91 -9.20
C ASN A 779 -16.84 -10.60 -10.53
N TYR A 780 -18.01 -9.98 -10.43
CA TYR A 780 -18.87 -9.67 -11.58
C TYR A 780 -18.15 -8.85 -12.68
N ASN A 781 -17.28 -7.91 -12.29
CA ASN A 781 -16.53 -7.11 -13.27
C ASN A 781 -15.59 -7.97 -14.10
N LEU A 782 -14.86 -8.87 -13.46
CA LEU A 782 -13.97 -9.83 -14.14
C LEU A 782 -14.75 -10.72 -15.10
N ALA A 783 -15.87 -11.29 -14.65
CA ALA A 783 -16.74 -12.12 -15.49
C ALA A 783 -17.18 -11.37 -16.77
N ARG A 784 -17.56 -10.10 -16.63
CA ARG A 784 -17.94 -9.23 -17.76
C ARG A 784 -16.77 -8.97 -18.71
N GLN A 785 -15.57 -8.72 -18.19
CA GLN A 785 -14.36 -8.44 -18.98
C GLN A 785 -13.86 -9.66 -19.74
N LEU A 786 -14.07 -10.85 -19.21
CA LEU A 786 -13.69 -12.13 -19.83
C LEU A 786 -14.66 -12.58 -20.96
N GLY A 787 -15.62 -11.75 -21.36
CA GLY A 787 -16.57 -12.05 -22.42
C GLY A 787 -17.97 -12.42 -21.92
N GLY A 788 -18.29 -12.15 -20.64
CA GLY A 788 -19.59 -12.44 -20.03
C GLY A 788 -19.69 -13.88 -19.52
N ILE A 789 -18.71 -14.28 -18.75
CA ILE A 789 -18.67 -15.60 -18.07
C ILE A 789 -19.88 -15.72 -17.13
N GLU A 790 -20.57 -16.84 -17.20
CA GLU A 790 -21.72 -17.16 -16.35
C GLU A 790 -21.36 -18.30 -15.37
N VAL A 791 -22.19 -18.45 -14.34
CA VAL A 791 -22.05 -19.56 -13.39
C VAL A 791 -22.22 -20.90 -14.12
N GLY A 792 -21.22 -21.76 -13.98
CA GLY A 792 -21.12 -23.06 -14.67
C GLY A 792 -20.09 -23.09 -15.81
N ASP A 793 -19.54 -21.93 -16.23
CA ASP A 793 -18.48 -21.87 -17.23
C ASP A 793 -17.13 -22.29 -16.65
N GLU A 794 -16.26 -22.84 -17.50
CA GLU A 794 -14.88 -23.15 -17.16
C GLU A 794 -13.96 -21.98 -17.49
N ILE A 795 -13.06 -21.65 -16.57
CA ILE A 795 -11.99 -20.67 -16.75
C ILE A 795 -10.65 -21.31 -16.47
N LYS A 796 -9.61 -20.76 -17.09
CA LYS A 796 -8.24 -21.21 -16.88
C LYS A 796 -7.48 -20.11 -16.17
N LEU A 797 -6.83 -20.50 -15.06
CA LEU A 797 -5.96 -19.64 -14.27
C LEU A 797 -4.51 -20.02 -14.54
N THR A 798 -3.67 -19.03 -14.79
CA THR A 798 -2.22 -19.22 -14.91
C THR A 798 -1.56 -18.37 -13.84
N THR A 799 -0.91 -19.03 -12.88
CA THR A 799 -0.22 -18.33 -11.78
C THR A 799 1.04 -17.62 -12.28
N SER A 800 1.62 -16.74 -11.47
CA SER A 800 2.90 -16.08 -11.73
C SER A 800 4.05 -17.09 -11.97
N GLU A 801 3.97 -18.28 -11.37
CA GLU A 801 4.90 -19.40 -11.60
C GLU A 801 4.63 -20.19 -12.89
N LYS A 802 3.71 -19.73 -13.73
CA LYS A 802 3.26 -20.41 -14.97
C LYS A 802 2.63 -21.79 -14.74
N LYS A 803 2.10 -22.04 -13.55
CA LYS A 803 1.27 -23.21 -13.25
C LYS A 803 -0.15 -22.93 -13.70
N GLU A 804 -0.80 -23.91 -14.32
CA GLU A 804 -2.14 -23.78 -14.90
C GLU A 804 -3.15 -24.54 -14.05
N LEU A 805 -4.28 -23.88 -13.74
CA LEU A 805 -5.45 -24.49 -13.10
C LEU A 805 -6.67 -24.32 -14.00
N THR A 806 -7.52 -25.32 -14.06
CA THR A 806 -8.84 -25.20 -14.72
C THR A 806 -9.93 -25.36 -13.67
N VAL A 807 -10.77 -24.37 -13.55
CA VAL A 807 -11.83 -24.32 -12.53
C VAL A 807 -13.16 -23.93 -13.14
N THR A 808 -14.25 -24.41 -12.54
CA THR A 808 -15.61 -24.05 -12.91
C THR A 808 -16.09 -22.88 -12.05
N VAL A 809 -16.66 -21.86 -12.66
CA VAL A 809 -17.22 -20.72 -11.93
C VAL A 809 -18.48 -21.17 -11.19
N SER A 810 -18.42 -21.29 -9.86
CA SER A 810 -19.56 -21.67 -9.03
C SER A 810 -20.43 -20.49 -8.60
N ALA A 811 -19.82 -19.31 -8.47
CA ALA A 811 -20.53 -18.10 -8.06
C ALA A 811 -19.87 -16.83 -8.60
N LEU A 812 -20.71 -15.81 -8.79
CA LEU A 812 -20.26 -14.44 -8.98
C LEU A 812 -20.47 -13.67 -7.69
N PHE A 813 -19.59 -12.70 -7.40
CA PHE A 813 -19.73 -11.81 -6.23
C PHE A 813 -19.54 -10.33 -6.60
N ASP A 814 -20.13 -9.46 -5.78
CA ASP A 814 -19.96 -8.01 -5.92
C ASP A 814 -18.57 -7.61 -5.38
N ASN A 815 -17.77 -7.00 -6.22
CA ASN A 815 -16.52 -6.32 -5.86
C ASN A 815 -16.33 -5.15 -6.81
N TYR A 816 -16.03 -3.98 -6.27
CA TYR A 816 -16.03 -2.73 -7.03
C TYR A 816 -14.64 -2.26 -7.45
N VAL A 817 -13.61 -2.72 -6.75
CA VAL A 817 -12.21 -2.35 -6.98
C VAL A 817 -11.40 -3.63 -7.18
N ASP A 818 -10.59 -3.65 -8.21
CA ASP A 818 -9.77 -4.79 -8.63
C ASP A 818 -10.55 -6.06 -9.02
N SER A 819 -9.82 -7.03 -9.50
CA SER A 819 -10.34 -8.33 -9.90
C SER A 819 -9.82 -9.42 -8.98
N PHE A 820 -10.74 -10.23 -8.43
CA PHE A 820 -10.41 -11.32 -7.51
C PHE A 820 -10.97 -12.65 -7.99
N VAL A 821 -10.21 -13.69 -7.73
CA VAL A 821 -10.62 -15.08 -7.91
C VAL A 821 -10.38 -15.82 -6.59
N PHE A 822 -11.42 -16.39 -6.03
CA PHE A 822 -11.33 -17.24 -4.85
C PHE A 822 -11.41 -18.70 -5.26
N ILE A 823 -10.51 -19.53 -4.74
CA ILE A 823 -10.52 -20.99 -4.89
C ILE A 823 -10.19 -21.67 -3.55
N SER A 824 -10.59 -22.90 -3.41
CA SER A 824 -10.29 -23.67 -2.20
C SER A 824 -8.87 -24.26 -2.21
N PRO A 825 -8.25 -24.48 -1.05
CA PRO A 825 -6.96 -25.17 -0.92
C PRO A 825 -6.95 -26.56 -1.57
N GLU A 826 -8.08 -27.28 -1.47
CA GLU A 826 -8.23 -28.61 -2.06
C GLU A 826 -8.15 -28.59 -3.60
N THR A 827 -8.54 -27.49 -4.22
CA THR A 827 -8.39 -27.30 -5.67
C THR A 827 -6.93 -27.18 -6.07
N CYS A 828 -6.13 -26.45 -5.29
CA CYS A 828 -4.68 -26.34 -5.51
C CYS A 828 -3.98 -27.68 -5.27
N GLU A 829 -4.28 -28.36 -4.18
CA GLU A 829 -3.70 -29.66 -3.85
C GLU A 829 -3.96 -30.69 -4.97
N GLU A 830 -5.17 -30.70 -5.53
CA GLU A 830 -5.52 -31.63 -6.61
C GLU A 830 -4.82 -31.34 -7.94
N GLN A 831 -4.72 -30.07 -8.33
CA GLN A 831 -4.24 -29.71 -9.67
C GLN A 831 -2.77 -29.34 -9.71
N LEU A 832 -2.23 -28.76 -8.62
CA LEU A 832 -0.83 -28.36 -8.51
C LEU A 832 0.01 -29.38 -7.72
N GLY A 833 -0.64 -30.25 -6.92
CA GLY A 833 0.02 -31.22 -6.05
C GLY A 833 0.49 -30.64 -4.71
N GLU A 834 0.23 -29.36 -4.45
CA GLU A 834 0.60 -28.65 -3.24
C GLU A 834 -0.41 -27.53 -2.94
N VAL A 835 -0.54 -27.16 -1.68
CA VAL A 835 -1.25 -25.95 -1.27
C VAL A 835 -0.25 -24.80 -1.29
N PRO A 836 -0.58 -23.65 -1.88
CA PRO A 836 0.32 -22.49 -1.87
C PRO A 836 0.63 -22.00 -0.45
N GLU A 837 1.87 -21.51 -0.26
CA GLU A 837 2.31 -20.94 1.02
C GLU A 837 1.43 -19.74 1.45
N TYR A 838 1.00 -19.73 2.69
CA TYR A 838 0.20 -18.63 3.26
C TYR A 838 1.14 -17.53 3.76
N LYS A 839 1.36 -16.53 2.91
CA LYS A 839 2.21 -15.37 3.22
C LYS A 839 1.43 -14.08 3.44
N SER A 840 0.11 -14.16 3.58
CA SER A 840 -0.74 -13.01 3.89
C SER A 840 -1.75 -13.37 4.98
N ALA A 841 -2.16 -12.38 5.75
CA ALA A 841 -3.25 -12.52 6.71
C ALA A 841 -4.17 -11.31 6.64
N LEU A 842 -5.48 -11.54 6.81
CA LEU A 842 -6.46 -10.49 7.06
C LEU A 842 -6.82 -10.54 8.54
N ALA A 843 -6.77 -9.40 9.21
CA ALA A 843 -6.95 -9.34 10.66
C ALA A 843 -7.79 -8.13 11.08
N ASN A 844 -8.37 -8.23 12.28
CA ASN A 844 -9.12 -7.15 12.90
C ASN A 844 -8.42 -6.66 14.17
N ALA A 845 -8.46 -5.35 14.37
CA ALA A 845 -8.02 -4.70 15.59
C ALA A 845 -8.93 -5.06 16.78
N PRO A 846 -8.43 -5.00 17.99
CA PRO A 846 -9.25 -5.09 19.20
C PRO A 846 -10.26 -3.93 19.29
N ASP A 847 -11.45 -4.21 19.83
CA ASP A 847 -12.52 -3.21 19.90
C ASP A 847 -12.10 -1.94 20.65
N GLY A 848 -12.01 -0.81 19.96
CA GLY A 848 -11.63 0.49 20.53
C GLY A 848 -10.13 0.72 20.68
N ALA A 849 -9.28 -0.12 20.12
CA ALA A 849 -7.85 0.10 20.05
C ALA A 849 -7.51 1.14 18.96
N ASP A 850 -6.36 1.76 19.09
CA ASP A 850 -5.79 2.60 18.03
C ASP A 850 -5.17 1.70 16.96
N VAL A 851 -5.82 1.66 15.79
CA VAL A 851 -5.48 0.78 14.69
C VAL A 851 -4.06 1.04 14.17
N ASN A 852 -3.63 2.31 14.09
CA ASN A 852 -2.29 2.68 13.64
C ASN A 852 -1.21 2.17 14.60
N ARG A 853 -1.41 2.40 15.90
CA ARG A 853 -0.47 1.92 16.92
C ARG A 853 -0.34 0.40 16.93
N CYS A 854 -1.46 -0.32 16.79
CA CYS A 854 -1.43 -1.78 16.73
C CYS A 854 -0.69 -2.27 15.47
N ALA A 855 -0.89 -1.61 14.31
CA ALA A 855 -0.16 -1.93 13.08
C ALA A 855 1.36 -1.73 13.22
N GLU A 856 1.79 -0.65 13.88
CA GLU A 856 3.19 -0.41 14.19
C GLU A 856 3.78 -1.48 15.11
N ALA A 857 3.04 -1.83 16.18
CA ALA A 857 3.44 -2.89 17.11
C ALA A 857 3.59 -4.24 16.39
N LEU A 858 2.64 -4.59 15.51
CA LEU A 858 2.71 -5.83 14.72
C LEU A 858 3.94 -5.88 13.82
N THR A 859 4.30 -4.76 13.21
CA THR A 859 5.46 -4.71 12.30
C THR A 859 6.78 -4.75 13.07
N HIS A 860 6.82 -4.17 14.28
CA HIS A 860 8.06 -4.05 15.07
C HIS A 860 8.28 -5.24 16.01
N ASP A 861 7.23 -5.74 16.66
CA ASP A 861 7.33 -6.68 17.78
C ASP A 861 7.04 -8.14 17.37
N VAL A 862 6.42 -8.38 16.20
CA VAL A 862 6.08 -9.72 15.73
C VAL A 862 7.08 -10.19 14.68
N ASP A 863 7.83 -11.23 15.02
CA ASP A 863 8.80 -11.80 14.10
C ASP A 863 8.11 -12.42 12.87
N GLY A 864 8.63 -12.15 11.68
CA GLY A 864 8.06 -12.63 10.42
C GLY A 864 7.02 -11.73 9.77
N VAL A 865 6.57 -10.65 10.41
CA VAL A 865 5.74 -9.63 9.75
C VAL A 865 6.65 -8.74 8.90
N ARG A 866 6.36 -8.65 7.59
CA ARG A 866 7.06 -7.75 6.67
C ARG A 866 6.43 -6.38 6.59
N GLY A 867 5.11 -6.32 6.71
CA GLY A 867 4.38 -5.08 6.63
C GLY A 867 2.91 -5.28 6.94
N VAL A 868 2.28 -4.21 7.40
CA VAL A 868 0.86 -4.15 7.72
C VAL A 868 0.24 -3.00 6.92
N THR A 869 -0.78 -3.30 6.14
CA THR A 869 -1.52 -2.29 5.36
C THR A 869 -2.89 -2.11 5.97
N LEU A 870 -3.26 -0.87 6.27
CA LEU A 870 -4.56 -0.54 6.84
C LEU A 870 -5.63 -0.39 5.75
N SER A 871 -6.79 -0.98 5.97
CA SER A 871 -7.96 -0.82 5.08
C SER A 871 -8.45 0.63 5.02
N THR A 872 -8.32 1.36 6.14
CA THR A 872 -8.66 2.79 6.22
C THR A 872 -7.78 3.65 5.32
N ASP A 873 -6.49 3.38 5.25
CA ASP A 873 -5.55 4.13 4.41
C ASP A 873 -5.85 3.88 2.92
N ILE A 874 -6.14 2.63 2.55
CA ILE A 874 -6.55 2.30 1.18
C ILE A 874 -7.86 3.02 0.82
N LYS A 875 -8.84 3.05 1.75
CA LYS A 875 -10.09 3.77 1.57
C LYS A 875 -9.87 5.26 1.36
N GLU A 876 -9.04 5.90 2.19
CA GLU A 876 -8.74 7.34 2.07
C GLU A 876 -8.03 7.66 0.75
N ARG A 877 -7.08 6.84 0.34
CA ARG A 877 -6.40 6.96 -0.96
C ARG A 877 -7.40 6.86 -2.11
N MET A 878 -8.25 5.83 -2.11
CA MET A 878 -9.26 5.63 -3.13
C MET A 878 -10.27 6.79 -3.17
N SER A 879 -10.70 7.28 -2.01
CA SER A 879 -11.58 8.45 -1.92
C SER A 879 -10.93 9.69 -2.54
N SER A 880 -9.66 9.95 -2.20
CA SER A 880 -8.90 11.10 -2.72
C SER A 880 -8.73 11.04 -4.23
N MET A 881 -8.47 9.85 -4.79
CA MET A 881 -8.40 9.66 -6.25
C MET A 881 -9.71 10.02 -6.94
N LEU A 882 -10.86 9.65 -6.36
CA LEU A 882 -12.17 9.93 -6.95
C LEU A 882 -12.62 11.39 -6.76
N ASP A 883 -12.06 12.13 -5.82
CA ASP A 883 -12.44 13.52 -5.54
C ASP A 883 -12.14 14.46 -6.72
N GLY A 884 -11.10 14.20 -7.50
CA GLY A 884 -10.82 14.98 -8.71
C GLY A 884 -11.91 14.88 -9.78
N LEU A 885 -12.59 13.75 -9.86
CA LEU A 885 -13.71 13.59 -10.77
C LEU A 885 -14.91 14.47 -10.38
N LEU A 886 -15.02 14.86 -9.10
CA LEU A 886 -16.11 15.77 -8.64
C LEU A 886 -16.06 17.12 -9.35
N VAL A 887 -14.89 17.65 -9.65
CA VAL A 887 -14.74 18.92 -10.38
C VAL A 887 -15.30 18.79 -11.79
N VAL A 888 -15.05 17.67 -12.45
CA VAL A 888 -15.60 17.37 -13.79
C VAL A 888 -17.12 17.25 -13.73
N VAL A 889 -17.64 16.52 -12.75
CA VAL A 889 -19.09 16.38 -12.52
C VAL A 889 -19.72 17.73 -12.25
N ALA A 890 -19.10 18.58 -11.42
CA ALA A 890 -19.59 19.94 -11.16
C ALA A 890 -19.64 20.78 -12.44
N ALA A 891 -18.64 20.66 -13.32
CA ALA A 891 -18.64 21.34 -14.62
C ALA A 891 -19.80 20.87 -15.50
N ILE A 892 -20.10 19.58 -15.51
CA ILE A 892 -21.24 19.01 -16.26
C ILE A 892 -22.56 19.52 -15.69
N ILE A 893 -22.72 19.54 -14.38
CA ILE A 893 -23.91 20.10 -13.70
C ILE A 893 -24.10 21.57 -14.07
N LEU A 894 -23.02 22.36 -14.05
CA LEU A 894 -23.06 23.76 -14.45
C LEU A 894 -23.52 23.91 -15.91
N CYS A 895 -22.97 23.13 -16.83
CA CYS A 895 -23.34 23.18 -18.25
C CYS A 895 -24.78 22.74 -18.46
N ALA A 896 -25.22 21.66 -17.83
CA ALA A 896 -26.60 21.21 -17.86
C ALA A 896 -27.55 22.26 -17.28
N GLY A 897 -27.14 22.93 -16.18
CA GLY A 897 -27.87 24.03 -15.58
C GLY A 897 -27.97 25.26 -16.48
N LEU A 898 -26.89 25.70 -17.13
CA LEU A 898 -26.89 26.78 -18.09
C LEU A 898 -27.77 26.46 -19.29
N LEU A 899 -27.71 25.22 -19.79
CA LEU A 899 -28.58 24.79 -20.87
C LEU A 899 -30.06 24.81 -20.43
N ALA A 900 -30.36 24.29 -19.24
CA ALA A 900 -31.70 24.35 -18.65
C ALA A 900 -32.21 25.77 -18.55
N PHE A 901 -31.38 26.71 -18.08
CA PHE A 901 -31.72 28.13 -18.01
C PHE A 901 -32.09 28.69 -19.38
N ILE A 902 -31.29 28.44 -20.43
CA ILE A 902 -31.53 28.91 -21.80
C ILE A 902 -32.80 28.33 -22.37
N VAL A 903 -33.01 27.01 -22.17
CA VAL A 903 -34.24 26.34 -22.64
C VAL A 903 -35.47 26.89 -21.97
N LEU A 904 -35.47 27.01 -20.65
CA LEU A 904 -36.56 27.59 -19.86
C LEU A 904 -36.82 29.06 -20.24
N TYR A 905 -35.73 29.84 -20.41
CA TYR A 905 -35.85 31.23 -20.88
C TYR A 905 -36.53 31.30 -22.23
N ASN A 906 -36.08 30.51 -23.21
CA ASN A 906 -36.65 30.48 -24.55
C ASN A 906 -38.13 30.03 -24.55
N LEU A 907 -38.46 28.95 -23.83
CA LEU A 907 -39.81 28.46 -23.73
C LEU A 907 -40.77 29.43 -23.02
N THR A 908 -40.31 30.05 -21.94
CA THR A 908 -41.08 31.08 -21.20
C THR A 908 -41.28 32.30 -22.08
N ASN A 909 -40.25 32.73 -22.81
CA ASN A 909 -40.32 33.82 -23.74
C ASN A 909 -41.35 33.57 -24.86
N ILE A 910 -41.38 32.37 -25.39
CA ILE A 910 -42.39 31.93 -26.38
C ILE A 910 -43.77 31.98 -25.72
N ASN A 911 -43.95 31.44 -24.53
CA ASN A 911 -45.23 31.39 -23.85
C ASN A 911 -45.80 32.81 -23.62
N ILE A 912 -44.95 33.76 -23.17
CA ILE A 912 -45.38 35.18 -23.00
C ILE A 912 -45.76 35.79 -24.31
N SER A 913 -44.99 35.61 -25.39
CA SER A 913 -45.26 36.24 -26.69
C SER A 913 -46.49 35.69 -27.37
N GLU A 914 -46.82 34.40 -27.28
CA GLU A 914 -48.03 33.81 -27.79
C GLU A 914 -49.28 34.32 -27.08
N ARG A 915 -49.12 34.79 -25.81
CA ARG A 915 -50.21 35.26 -24.99
C ARG A 915 -50.22 36.78 -24.76
N ILE A 916 -49.45 37.49 -25.56
CA ILE A 916 -49.30 38.93 -25.38
C ILE A 916 -50.63 39.64 -25.39
N ARG A 917 -51.60 39.22 -26.22
CA ARG A 917 -52.94 39.74 -26.25
C ARG A 917 -53.77 39.37 -25.03
N GLU A 918 -53.71 38.12 -24.57
CA GLU A 918 -54.41 37.70 -23.34
C GLU A 918 -53.90 38.49 -22.16
N ILE A 919 -52.55 38.65 -22.03
CA ILE A 919 -51.94 39.43 -20.98
C ILE A 919 -52.29 40.92 -21.06
N ALA A 920 -52.31 41.49 -22.27
CA ALA A 920 -52.73 42.86 -22.51
C ALA A 920 -54.18 43.06 -22.15
N THR A 921 -55.08 42.12 -22.50
CA THR A 921 -56.52 42.16 -22.14
C THR A 921 -56.68 42.08 -20.63
N LEU A 922 -55.97 41.24 -19.89
CA LEU A 922 -55.99 41.19 -18.42
C LEU A 922 -55.55 42.52 -17.83
N LYS A 923 -54.45 43.10 -18.34
CA LYS A 923 -53.98 44.41 -17.88
C LYS A 923 -54.98 45.54 -18.13
N VAL A 924 -55.63 45.51 -19.25
CA VAL A 924 -56.68 46.49 -19.56
C VAL A 924 -57.94 46.30 -18.69
N LEU A 925 -58.24 45.05 -18.32
CA LEU A 925 -59.34 44.76 -17.37
C LEU A 925 -58.99 45.11 -15.92
N GLY A 926 -57.83 45.72 -15.66
CA GLY A 926 -57.41 46.24 -14.36
C GLY A 926 -56.66 45.27 -13.45
N PHE A 927 -56.21 44.09 -13.97
CA PHE A 927 -55.32 43.24 -13.20
C PHE A 927 -53.97 43.89 -13.00
N TYR A 928 -53.43 43.82 -11.77
CA TYR A 928 -52.09 44.30 -11.49
C TYR A 928 -51.05 43.53 -12.26
N PRO A 929 -49.88 44.13 -12.59
CA PRO A 929 -48.78 43.46 -13.25
C PRO A 929 -48.38 42.15 -12.59
N ASN A 930 -48.38 42.11 -11.24
CA ASN A 930 -48.10 40.90 -10.47
C ASN A 930 -49.14 39.78 -10.71
N GLU A 931 -50.42 40.10 -10.83
CA GLU A 931 -51.46 39.11 -11.04
C GLU A 931 -51.41 38.53 -12.45
N ALA A 932 -51.14 39.38 -13.45
CA ALA A 932 -50.92 38.99 -14.81
C ALA A 932 -49.68 38.12 -14.96
N ALA A 933 -48.61 38.43 -14.24
CA ALA A 933 -47.38 37.61 -14.17
C ALA A 933 -47.66 36.24 -13.48
N HIS A 934 -48.36 36.21 -12.37
CA HIS A 934 -48.73 34.99 -11.68
C HIS A 934 -49.61 34.07 -12.54
N TYR A 935 -50.45 34.60 -13.34
CA TYR A 935 -51.29 33.82 -14.28
C TYR A 935 -50.44 33.04 -15.29
N VAL A 936 -49.43 33.70 -15.88
CA VAL A 936 -48.55 33.07 -16.86
C VAL A 936 -47.56 32.13 -16.15
N PHE A 937 -46.95 32.56 -15.08
CA PHE A 937 -45.88 31.77 -14.42
C PHE A 937 -46.39 30.55 -13.68
N ARG A 938 -47.64 30.52 -13.23
CA ARG A 938 -48.26 29.34 -12.64
C ARG A 938 -48.31 28.17 -13.64
N GLU A 939 -48.65 28.46 -14.90
CA GLU A 939 -48.64 27.39 -15.94
C GLU A 939 -47.23 26.90 -16.22
N ASN A 940 -46.25 27.83 -16.27
CA ASN A 940 -44.85 27.47 -16.39
C ASN A 940 -44.38 26.56 -15.24
N LEU A 941 -44.74 26.85 -14.00
CA LEU A 941 -44.37 26.04 -12.84
C LEU A 941 -45.01 24.64 -12.89
N ILE A 942 -46.31 24.56 -13.31
CA ILE A 942 -46.98 23.25 -13.49
C ILE A 942 -46.28 22.42 -14.56
N LEU A 943 -45.92 23.04 -15.70
CA LEU A 943 -45.24 22.36 -16.78
C LEU A 943 -43.79 22.04 -16.43
N THR A 944 -43.14 22.89 -15.60
CA THR A 944 -41.82 22.60 -15.04
C THR A 944 -41.89 21.37 -14.12
N GLY A 945 -42.89 21.29 -13.24
CA GLY A 945 -43.05 20.12 -12.36
C GLY A 945 -43.31 18.83 -13.14
N ALA A 946 -44.20 18.91 -14.15
CA ALA A 946 -44.47 17.76 -15.04
C ALA A 946 -43.21 17.37 -15.86
N GLY A 947 -42.45 18.37 -16.36
CA GLY A 947 -41.20 18.18 -17.07
C GLY A 947 -40.14 17.58 -16.20
N ALA A 948 -40.01 18.07 -14.94
CA ALA A 948 -39.06 17.50 -13.98
C ALA A 948 -39.36 16.03 -13.68
N VAL A 949 -40.61 15.67 -13.39
CA VAL A 949 -41.00 14.26 -13.15
C VAL A 949 -40.72 13.40 -14.39
N PHE A 950 -41.02 13.85 -15.58
CA PHE A 950 -40.69 13.17 -16.83
C PHE A 950 -39.17 13.06 -16.98
N GLY A 951 -38.43 14.13 -16.62
CA GLY A 951 -36.97 14.19 -16.67
C GLY A 951 -36.30 13.25 -15.72
N LEU A 952 -36.87 12.99 -14.53
CA LEU A 952 -36.36 11.98 -13.62
C LEU A 952 -36.35 10.59 -14.28
N GLY A 953 -37.45 10.17 -14.90
CA GLY A 953 -37.49 8.88 -15.58
C GLY A 953 -36.49 8.80 -16.74
N LEU A 954 -36.37 9.87 -17.54
CA LEU A 954 -35.39 9.93 -18.61
C LEU A 954 -33.97 9.97 -18.07
N GLY A 955 -33.74 10.64 -16.92
CA GLY A 955 -32.46 10.75 -16.28
C GLY A 955 -31.95 9.41 -15.75
N VAL A 956 -32.82 8.59 -15.17
CA VAL A 956 -32.45 7.22 -14.76
C VAL A 956 -32.00 6.39 -15.97
N ALA A 957 -32.77 6.45 -17.08
CA ALA A 957 -32.41 5.74 -18.31
C ALA A 957 -31.06 6.25 -18.90
N LEU A 958 -30.87 7.56 -18.88
CA LEU A 958 -29.65 8.18 -19.37
C LEU A 958 -28.45 7.84 -18.46
N HIS A 959 -28.62 7.88 -17.16
CA HIS A 959 -27.60 7.50 -16.20
C HIS A 959 -27.17 6.04 -16.41
N ALA A 960 -28.13 5.11 -16.50
CA ALA A 960 -27.82 3.71 -16.79
C ALA A 960 -27.07 3.55 -18.13
N PHE A 961 -27.44 4.32 -19.16
CA PHE A 961 -26.73 4.30 -20.44
C PHE A 961 -25.30 4.83 -20.32
N VAL A 962 -25.08 5.93 -19.61
CA VAL A 962 -23.74 6.50 -19.35
C VAL A 962 -22.88 5.49 -18.58
N MET A 963 -23.42 4.92 -17.50
CA MET A 963 -22.68 3.95 -16.68
C MET A 963 -22.29 2.70 -17.46
N ASN A 964 -23.15 2.21 -18.33
CA ASN A 964 -22.80 1.08 -19.21
C ASN A 964 -21.77 1.43 -20.30
N ALA A 965 -21.63 2.71 -20.64
CA ALA A 965 -20.63 3.17 -21.60
C ALA A 965 -19.25 3.35 -20.94
N ILE A 966 -19.21 3.63 -19.65
CA ILE A 966 -17.96 3.73 -18.86
C ILE A 966 -17.42 2.32 -18.64
N LYS A 967 -16.28 2.03 -19.25
CA LYS A 967 -15.55 0.78 -19.09
C LYS A 967 -14.18 1.12 -18.51
N VAL A 968 -13.97 0.75 -17.27
CA VAL A 968 -12.69 0.89 -16.55
C VAL A 968 -12.30 -0.50 -16.06
N ASP A 969 -11.07 -0.90 -16.33
CA ASP A 969 -10.63 -2.26 -16.03
C ASP A 969 -10.50 -2.49 -14.52
N MET A 970 -9.96 -1.52 -13.78
CA MET A 970 -9.72 -1.64 -12.34
C MET A 970 -10.97 -1.39 -11.48
N MET A 971 -12.02 -0.73 -12.01
CA MET A 971 -13.19 -0.35 -11.21
C MET A 971 -14.51 -0.72 -11.87
N TYR A 972 -15.46 -1.14 -11.05
CA TYR A 972 -16.82 -1.39 -11.46
C TYR A 972 -17.79 -0.36 -10.89
N PHE A 973 -18.42 0.41 -11.75
CA PHE A 973 -19.42 1.41 -11.38
C PHE A 973 -20.82 0.83 -11.49
N LYS A 974 -21.36 0.27 -10.42
CA LYS A 974 -22.74 -0.20 -10.35
C LYS A 974 -23.68 1.01 -10.34
N PRO A 975 -24.62 1.17 -11.33
CA PRO A 975 -25.46 2.35 -11.38
C PRO A 975 -26.24 2.56 -10.09
N HIS A 976 -25.98 3.67 -9.42
CA HIS A 976 -26.65 4.06 -8.18
C HIS A 976 -27.05 5.54 -8.24
N ILE A 977 -28.26 5.87 -7.86
CA ILE A 977 -28.73 7.26 -7.72
C ILE A 977 -29.39 7.39 -6.35
N SER A 978 -28.85 8.23 -5.50
CA SER A 978 -29.40 8.49 -4.17
C SER A 978 -30.75 9.20 -4.24
N PHE A 979 -31.59 8.97 -3.25
CA PHE A 979 -32.87 9.70 -3.14
C PHE A 979 -32.67 11.22 -3.06
N LEU A 980 -31.58 11.66 -2.46
CA LEU A 980 -31.19 13.06 -2.36
C LEU A 980 -30.99 13.68 -3.75
N SER A 981 -30.34 12.99 -4.67
CA SER A 981 -30.05 13.48 -6.03
C SER A 981 -31.33 13.65 -6.86
N PHE A 982 -32.35 12.83 -6.64
CA PHE A 982 -33.68 13.05 -7.24
C PHE A 982 -34.29 14.37 -6.71
N ALA A 983 -34.25 14.58 -5.41
CA ALA A 983 -34.78 15.80 -4.78
C ALA A 983 -34.02 17.05 -5.23
N VAL A 984 -32.69 17.00 -5.22
CA VAL A 984 -31.81 18.10 -5.65
C VAL A 984 -32.03 18.45 -7.13
N SER A 985 -32.16 17.47 -8.00
CA SER A 985 -32.43 17.70 -9.43
C SER A 985 -33.73 18.45 -9.65
N ILE A 986 -34.78 18.09 -8.91
CA ILE A 986 -36.06 18.81 -8.94
C ILE A 986 -35.87 20.24 -8.45
N VAL A 987 -35.23 20.42 -7.29
CA VAL A 987 -34.98 21.75 -6.69
C VAL A 987 -34.20 22.65 -7.66
N ILE A 988 -33.11 22.18 -8.23
CA ILE A 988 -32.29 22.90 -9.21
C ILE A 988 -33.16 23.33 -10.40
N THR A 989 -33.97 22.41 -10.95
CA THR A 989 -34.85 22.71 -12.07
C THR A 989 -35.87 23.81 -11.72
N PHE A 990 -36.47 23.74 -10.52
CA PHE A 990 -37.39 24.77 -10.05
C PHE A 990 -36.68 26.12 -9.76
N VAL A 991 -35.46 26.11 -9.21
CA VAL A 991 -34.66 27.32 -8.99
C VAL A 991 -34.41 28.02 -10.33
N PHE A 992 -33.98 27.30 -11.36
CA PHE A 992 -33.80 27.88 -12.69
C PHE A 992 -35.12 28.43 -13.25
N ALA A 993 -36.22 27.69 -13.09
CA ALA A 993 -37.54 28.17 -13.53
C ALA A 993 -37.95 29.48 -12.78
N MET A 994 -37.68 29.59 -11.50
CA MET A 994 -37.93 30.79 -10.73
C MET A 994 -37.06 31.96 -11.17
N ILE A 995 -35.76 31.73 -11.41
CA ILE A 995 -34.83 32.77 -11.91
C ILE A 995 -35.31 33.27 -13.28
N VAL A 996 -35.65 32.37 -14.19
CA VAL A 996 -36.20 32.73 -15.51
C VAL A 996 -37.49 33.51 -15.39
N ASN A 997 -38.40 33.06 -14.55
CA ASN A 997 -39.67 33.79 -14.30
C ASN A 997 -39.42 35.19 -13.72
N ALA A 998 -38.47 35.35 -12.83
CA ALA A 998 -38.07 36.64 -12.27
C ALA A 998 -37.51 37.60 -13.36
N ILE A 999 -36.66 37.08 -14.25
CA ILE A 999 -36.12 37.84 -15.38
C ILE A 999 -37.23 38.22 -16.36
N MET A 1000 -38.11 37.27 -16.68
CA MET A 1000 -39.22 37.46 -17.64
C MET A 1000 -40.33 38.35 -17.10
N ARG A 1001 -40.42 38.56 -15.78
CA ARG A 1001 -41.36 39.48 -15.17
C ARG A 1001 -41.24 40.89 -15.74
N ARG A 1002 -39.99 41.42 -15.90
CA ARG A 1002 -39.75 42.74 -16.51
C ARG A 1002 -40.33 42.85 -17.94
N ARG A 1003 -40.35 41.76 -18.68
CA ARG A 1003 -40.90 41.71 -20.03
C ARG A 1003 -42.43 41.78 -20.02
N ILE A 1004 -43.08 41.09 -19.06
CA ILE A 1004 -44.53 41.14 -18.89
C ILE A 1004 -44.94 42.55 -18.45
N ASP A 1005 -44.16 43.20 -17.57
CA ASP A 1005 -44.45 44.53 -17.08
C ASP A 1005 -44.40 45.58 -18.23
N ASN A 1006 -43.48 45.42 -19.19
CA ASN A 1006 -43.24 46.32 -20.30
C ASN A 1006 -44.11 46.07 -21.53
N ILE A 1007 -45.15 45.17 -21.47
CA ILE A 1007 -46.06 44.91 -22.60
C ILE A 1007 -46.91 46.17 -22.84
N ASP A 1008 -46.80 46.72 -24.05
CA ASP A 1008 -47.65 47.82 -24.51
C ASP A 1008 -49.07 47.30 -24.78
N MET A 1009 -49.99 47.69 -23.92
CA MET A 1009 -51.39 47.29 -23.97
C MET A 1009 -52.11 47.75 -25.25
N ALA A 1010 -51.82 49.00 -25.64
CA ALA A 1010 -52.47 49.61 -26.82
C ALA A 1010 -51.97 49.01 -28.14
N GLY A 1011 -50.64 48.79 -28.24
CA GLY A 1011 -50.01 48.16 -29.38
C GLY A 1011 -50.42 46.71 -29.54
N ALA A 1012 -50.47 45.92 -28.42
CA ALA A 1012 -50.83 44.52 -28.41
C ALA A 1012 -52.30 44.25 -28.81
N LEU A 1013 -53.18 45.17 -28.56
CA LEU A 1013 -54.63 45.08 -28.91
C LEU A 1013 -54.93 45.66 -30.31
N LYS A 1014 -54.14 46.65 -30.78
CA LYS A 1014 -54.33 47.27 -32.13
C LYS A 1014 -53.81 46.42 -33.29
N SER A 1015 -53.07 45.40 -33.08
CA SER A 1015 -52.39 44.62 -34.15
C SER A 1015 -53.33 43.68 -34.95
N ILE A 1016 -54.58 44.04 -35.16
CA ILE A 1016 -55.59 43.31 -35.99
C ILE A 1016 -56.09 44.11 -37.20
N GLU A 1017 -55.46 45.19 -37.53
CA GLU A 1017 -55.81 45.81 -38.83
C GLU A 1017 -54.75 45.62 -39.86
#